data_db51d4ece99a0a7610ae985b8e898347
#
_entry.id   db51d4ece99a0a7610ae985b8e898347
#
_cell.length_a   1.000
_cell.length_b   1.000
_cell.length_c   1.000
_cell.angle_alpha   90.00
_cell.angle_beta   90.00
_cell.angle_gamma   90.00
#
_symmetry.space_group_name_H-M   'P 1'
#
loop_
_entity.id
_entity.type
_entity.pdbx_description
1 polymer ?
#
loop_
_entity_poly.entity_id
_entity_poly.type
_entity_poly.pdbx_seq_one_letter_code
_entity_poly.pdbx_strand_id
1 'polypeptide(L)'
;MDDKKNGNGRFTWFKKAKESRTWEKFYRDRWAHDYSVRTSHSVNCSGSCSWEVFVKDGIICWELQKTDWPQINDETPNYEPRGCQRGISASWYPYSPVRPKFPYIRRRLWKAYNAERKRGSGPVEAWASVVENPTLAKAYKNARGKAGWKRGTWEESAEIIAASQIYTIKKYGADHIQAFSPIPAMSMVSFSSGQRYNQLMGGSMLSFYEWYHDLPHIMPWIWGDQTDVAESADWYQGTYWIVMGSNLPMTRTPDAHFASEHKYNGGKITNLSPDYSDITKFSDLWVQIKEGADNAFLNACIHVILNEYHHERKAEYFQSYVKRYTNMPFLVMLDEEDGYYTNGRFLRASDFAQFEGEEYDEWKPVQVDNDSGDMKIPTGTLGHRWETENTGRWNLTHEDALTGEEYDPMLSLLDKKGSKEVMVGFPDFTHTYDKLGETKNTGNEAINSIRGVPAREVKTKDGKVLFTTVFDLMMGQYGVGRGLSGDYPEDYNDVDAPFTPAWQEQETGVSRDLAIRVAREWADNAEATKGKSLFITGSGILHWYHGGPLTYRAEAVMGIICGCQGNNGGGFAHYVGTEKIRNYAAVGFLAGATDWYRPPRHTNSTSWQYFHTDQWRYDGMPLTPLWSPDAKTLPKHGNHSADINHLAVRNGWLPFHPEFDKKNPIDVYQDAIDAGCKDDGEIAEWVAKQFKDGKMDFAITDPDAKANHPKVLTIWRGNLFGTSTRGQEYGQKYLLGTHDNVLGKERSKDMINEVKWHEEVDVGKLDMVVSLNLRMDSSANYADVVLPAAHWYEKHDLTCSDLHSFFHPFNPAHDPAWEAKSDWEAFKFLGKVFSEMAKDYFPSPVKEVVLTPNYTDCPDEMAQPL
;
A
#
# COMPACT_ATOMS: atom_id res chain seq x y z
N MET A 1 -38.73 6.49 56.66
CA MET A 1 -39.45 5.24 56.41
C MET A 1 -40.90 5.43 56.67
N ASP A 2 -41.59 6.14 55.82
CA ASP A 2 -43.07 6.21 55.88
C ASP A 2 -43.62 6.91 54.60
N ASP A 3 -43.55 6.16 53.48
CA ASP A 3 -44.22 6.57 52.24
C ASP A 3 -44.50 5.33 51.32
N LYS A 4 -44.88 4.20 51.94
CA LYS A 4 -45.28 2.98 51.28
C LYS A 4 -46.79 2.74 51.33
N LYS A 5 -47.61 3.76 51.23
CA LYS A 5 -49.05 3.56 51.10
C LYS A 5 -49.68 4.60 50.17
N ASN A 6 -49.31 4.68 48.97
CA ASN A 6 -50.24 5.17 47.90
C ASN A 6 -49.78 4.59 46.56
N GLY A 7 -50.61 3.77 46.01
CA GLY A 7 -50.44 2.93 44.81
C GLY A 7 -50.26 3.65 43.48
N ASN A 8 -49.52 4.76 43.44
CA ASN A 8 -49.24 5.50 42.23
C ASN A 8 -47.76 5.92 42.15
N GLY A 9 -46.86 4.93 42.38
CA GLY A 9 -45.41 5.16 42.32
C GLY A 9 -44.86 5.67 40.97
N ARG A 10 -45.63 5.58 39.92
CA ARG A 10 -45.26 6.08 38.59
C ARG A 10 -45.45 7.59 38.43
N PHE A 11 -46.37 8.21 39.19
CA PHE A 11 -46.68 9.64 39.05
C PHE A 11 -45.97 10.53 40.07
N THR A 12 -45.51 9.99 41.20
CA THR A 12 -44.81 10.77 42.23
C THR A 12 -43.45 11.25 41.79
N TRP A 13 -42.74 10.45 40.96
CA TRP A 13 -41.44 10.87 40.41
C TRP A 13 -41.61 12.06 39.43
N PHE A 14 -42.59 11.99 38.50
CA PHE A 14 -42.91 13.10 37.59
C PHE A 14 -43.39 14.35 38.35
N LYS A 15 -44.14 14.18 39.40
CA LYS A 15 -44.65 15.28 40.20
C LYS A 15 -43.51 15.99 40.95
N LYS A 16 -42.60 15.26 41.62
CA LYS A 16 -41.41 15.82 42.30
C LYS A 16 -40.44 16.45 41.29
N ALA A 17 -40.22 15.86 40.16
CA ALA A 17 -39.38 16.42 39.08
C ALA A 17 -40.01 17.74 38.52
N LYS A 18 -41.34 17.81 38.39
CA LYS A 18 -42.05 18.99 37.92
C LYS A 18 -42.00 20.12 38.97
N GLU A 19 -42.16 19.81 40.24
CA GLU A 19 -42.13 20.76 41.35
C GLU A 19 -40.73 21.33 41.62
N SER A 20 -39.71 20.50 41.53
CA SER A 20 -38.31 20.90 41.73
C SER A 20 -37.62 21.47 40.48
N ARG A 21 -38.22 21.35 39.33
CA ARG A 21 -37.63 21.70 38.01
C ARG A 21 -36.27 21.08 37.78
N THR A 22 -35.90 20.03 38.51
CA THR A 22 -34.59 19.34 38.39
C THR A 22 -34.42 18.71 37.03
N TRP A 23 -35.50 18.33 36.35
CA TRP A 23 -35.44 17.82 34.98
C TRP A 23 -35.01 18.90 33.97
N GLU A 24 -35.33 20.20 34.25
CA GLU A 24 -34.85 21.27 33.40
C GLU A 24 -33.34 21.46 33.51
N LYS A 25 -32.81 21.25 34.70
CA LYS A 25 -31.36 21.31 34.90
C LYS A 25 -30.62 20.36 33.98
N PHE A 26 -31.15 19.12 33.81
CA PHE A 26 -30.58 18.16 32.89
C PHE A 26 -30.44 18.70 31.45
N TYR A 27 -31.49 19.40 30.96
CA TYR A 27 -31.44 20.00 29.63
C TYR A 27 -30.60 21.27 29.57
N ARG A 28 -30.67 22.11 30.59
CA ARG A 28 -29.91 23.36 30.62
C ARG A 28 -28.41 23.14 30.76
N ASP A 29 -28.02 22.17 31.60
CA ASP A 29 -26.60 21.86 31.84
C ASP A 29 -26.00 20.89 30.82
N ARG A 30 -26.79 20.34 29.90
CA ARG A 30 -26.35 19.37 28.92
C ARG A 30 -25.15 19.84 28.08
N TRP A 31 -25.19 21.12 27.73
CA TRP A 31 -24.15 21.75 26.90
C TRP A 31 -23.15 22.59 27.72
N ALA A 32 -23.28 22.58 29.04
CA ALA A 32 -22.36 23.30 29.89
C ALA A 32 -20.98 22.66 29.84
N HIS A 33 -19.97 23.49 29.72
CA HIS A 33 -18.57 23.11 29.72
C HIS A 33 -17.71 24.17 30.40
N ASP A 34 -16.52 23.77 30.84
CA ASP A 34 -15.56 24.68 31.46
C ASP A 34 -14.68 25.33 30.40
N TYR A 35 -14.26 24.51 29.42
CA TYR A 35 -13.48 24.95 28.27
C TYR A 35 -13.68 24.00 27.09
N SER A 36 -13.21 24.43 25.92
CA SER A 36 -13.16 23.60 24.71
C SER A 36 -11.76 23.59 24.13
N VAL A 37 -11.46 22.54 23.37
CA VAL A 37 -10.16 22.36 22.73
C VAL A 37 -10.37 21.93 21.28
N ARG A 38 -9.69 22.64 20.37
CA ARG A 38 -9.61 22.18 18.97
C ARG A 38 -8.65 21.02 18.89
N THR A 39 -9.13 19.90 18.37
CA THR A 39 -8.34 18.66 18.23
C THR A 39 -8.84 17.86 17.03
N SER A 40 -8.29 16.67 16.84
CA SER A 40 -8.73 15.72 15.83
C SER A 40 -8.82 14.33 16.44
N HIS A 41 -9.50 13.43 15.78
CA HIS A 41 -9.38 12.01 16.05
C HIS A 41 -8.76 11.32 14.83
N SER A 42 -8.11 10.19 15.08
CA SER A 42 -7.43 9.43 14.06
C SER A 42 -7.95 8.00 14.05
N VAL A 43 -9.22 7.87 13.79
CA VAL A 43 -9.84 6.58 13.48
C VAL A 43 -9.41 6.22 12.07
N ASN A 44 -9.27 4.97 11.76
CA ASN A 44 -8.98 4.51 10.41
C ASN A 44 -10.09 4.97 9.42
N CYS A 45 -9.99 6.21 8.98
CA CYS A 45 -10.91 6.83 8.03
C CYS A 45 -10.20 7.92 7.21
N SER A 46 -10.70 8.22 6.05
CA SER A 46 -10.15 9.21 5.14
C SER A 46 -10.43 10.67 5.52
N GLY A 47 -11.26 10.91 6.54
CA GLY A 47 -11.79 12.25 6.82
C GLY A 47 -10.79 13.23 7.37
N SER A 48 -9.89 12.80 8.27
CA SER A 48 -9.01 13.72 9.04
C SER A 48 -9.74 14.97 9.52
N CYS A 49 -10.91 14.76 10.14
CA CYS A 49 -11.79 15.86 10.54
C CYS A 49 -11.23 16.62 11.74
N SER A 50 -11.47 17.93 11.78
CA SER A 50 -11.19 18.77 12.93
C SER A 50 -12.42 18.90 13.83
N TRP A 51 -12.21 18.80 15.15
CA TRP A 51 -13.26 18.80 16.16
C TRP A 51 -12.98 19.84 17.23
N GLU A 52 -14.02 20.40 17.76
CA GLU A 52 -14.01 21.13 19.00
C GLU A 52 -14.57 20.21 20.09
N VAL A 53 -13.72 19.87 21.04
CA VAL A 53 -14.03 18.95 22.14
C VAL A 53 -14.27 19.74 23.40
N PHE A 54 -15.37 19.48 24.07
CA PHE A 54 -15.86 20.21 25.24
C PHE A 54 -15.60 19.40 26.51
N VAL A 55 -15.04 20.06 27.49
CA VAL A 55 -14.65 19.45 28.78
C VAL A 55 -15.41 20.12 29.92
N LYS A 56 -15.93 19.30 30.81
CA LYS A 56 -16.55 19.74 32.06
C LYS A 56 -16.07 18.88 33.22
N ASP A 57 -15.64 19.53 34.30
CA ASP A 57 -15.11 18.85 35.49
C ASP A 57 -13.99 17.84 35.15
N GLY A 58 -13.15 18.17 34.18
CA GLY A 58 -12.07 17.30 33.67
C GLY A 58 -12.52 16.11 32.84
N ILE A 59 -13.79 16.04 32.45
CA ILE A 59 -14.36 14.96 31.64
C ILE A 59 -14.79 15.52 30.27
N ILE A 60 -14.41 14.82 29.19
CA ILE A 60 -14.89 15.12 27.86
C ILE A 60 -16.39 14.80 27.81
N CYS A 61 -17.21 15.79 27.52
CA CYS A 61 -18.66 15.68 27.51
C CYS A 61 -19.24 15.40 26.15
N TRP A 62 -18.71 16.06 25.14
CA TRP A 62 -19.21 16.02 23.76
C TRP A 62 -18.22 16.71 22.82
N GLU A 63 -18.46 16.60 21.52
CA GLU A 63 -17.69 17.23 20.46
C GLU A 63 -18.59 17.78 19.36
N LEU A 64 -18.11 18.80 18.66
CA LEU A 64 -18.68 19.33 17.43
C LEU A 64 -17.61 19.40 16.33
N GLN A 65 -18.01 19.19 15.09
CA GLN A 65 -17.11 19.45 13.98
C GLN A 65 -16.76 20.94 13.90
N LYS A 66 -15.53 21.23 13.56
CA LYS A 66 -15.10 22.58 13.20
C LYS A 66 -15.52 22.86 11.77
N THR A 67 -16.07 24.04 11.56
CA THR A 67 -16.61 24.51 10.28
C THR A 67 -15.93 25.80 9.83
N ASP A 68 -14.73 26.05 10.30
CA ASP A 68 -13.93 27.24 10.02
C ASP A 68 -12.73 26.95 9.13
N TRP A 69 -12.87 25.99 8.25
CA TRP A 69 -11.81 25.65 7.29
C TRP A 69 -11.74 26.75 6.22
N PRO A 70 -10.55 27.17 5.83
CA PRO A 70 -10.40 28.17 4.80
C PRO A 70 -10.89 27.62 3.45
N GLN A 71 -11.58 28.46 2.69
CA GLN A 71 -11.90 28.23 1.29
C GLN A 71 -10.59 28.21 0.50
N ILE A 72 -10.40 27.18 -0.35
CA ILE A 72 -9.17 27.08 -1.17
C ILE A 72 -9.26 28.00 -2.39
N ASN A 73 -10.42 28.01 -3.05
CA ASN A 73 -10.72 28.89 -4.18
C ASN A 73 -12.24 29.03 -4.33
N ASP A 74 -12.70 29.91 -5.19
CA ASP A 74 -14.11 30.17 -5.43
C ASP A 74 -14.75 29.18 -6.41
N GLU A 75 -13.98 28.34 -7.08
CA GLU A 75 -14.46 27.45 -8.14
C GLU A 75 -14.79 26.04 -7.62
N THR A 76 -14.32 25.70 -6.43
CA THR A 76 -14.57 24.39 -5.83
C THR A 76 -15.36 24.54 -4.53
N PRO A 77 -16.25 23.57 -4.22
CA PRO A 77 -16.94 23.55 -2.95
C PRO A 77 -15.96 23.51 -1.76
N ASN A 78 -16.39 24.05 -0.64
CA ASN A 78 -15.62 23.93 0.58
C ASN A 78 -15.52 22.45 1.00
N TYR A 79 -14.39 22.07 1.62
CA TYR A 79 -14.22 20.73 2.18
C TYR A 79 -15.19 20.39 3.33
N GLU A 80 -15.90 21.35 3.83
CA GLU A 80 -16.93 21.18 4.86
C GLU A 80 -18.34 20.99 4.26
N PRO A 81 -19.21 20.27 4.97
CA PRO A 81 -19.04 19.63 6.29
C PRO A 81 -18.33 18.27 6.20
N ARG A 82 -17.34 18.01 7.07
CA ARG A 82 -16.59 16.74 7.09
C ARG A 82 -16.96 15.79 8.23
N GLY A 83 -17.62 16.26 9.27
CA GLY A 83 -17.99 15.43 10.40
C GLY A 83 -18.96 14.30 10.04
N CYS A 84 -18.82 13.17 10.71
CA CYS A 84 -19.70 12.00 10.53
C CYS A 84 -20.15 11.43 11.87
N GLN A 85 -21.11 10.48 11.85
CA GLN A 85 -21.65 9.85 13.05
C GLN A 85 -20.59 9.12 13.89
N ARG A 86 -19.57 8.57 13.26
CA ARG A 86 -18.47 7.91 13.97
C ARG A 86 -17.59 8.92 14.69
N GLY A 87 -17.28 10.01 14.02
CA GLY A 87 -16.47 11.09 14.58
C GLY A 87 -17.11 11.73 15.79
N ILE A 88 -18.39 12.09 15.70
CA ILE A 88 -19.13 12.75 16.80
C ILE A 88 -19.35 11.83 18.02
N SER A 89 -18.94 10.59 17.97
CA SER A 89 -19.01 9.66 19.10
C SER A 89 -17.63 9.32 19.68
N ALA A 90 -16.57 10.00 19.27
CA ALA A 90 -15.20 9.69 19.68
C ALA A 90 -14.96 9.96 21.17
N SER A 91 -15.70 10.91 21.77
CA SER A 91 -15.67 11.21 23.20
C SER A 91 -16.07 10.03 24.10
N TRP A 92 -16.75 9.04 23.57
CA TRP A 92 -17.12 7.84 24.31
C TRP A 92 -15.97 6.85 24.48
N TYR A 93 -14.97 6.89 23.59
CA TYR A 93 -13.85 5.95 23.61
C TYR A 93 -12.94 6.07 24.84
N PRO A 94 -12.59 7.26 25.34
CA PRO A 94 -11.78 7.40 26.56
C PRO A 94 -12.37 6.67 27.75
N TYR A 95 -13.68 6.61 27.83
CA TYR A 95 -14.42 6.06 28.98
C TYR A 95 -14.99 4.65 28.72
N SER A 96 -14.64 4.06 27.59
CA SER A 96 -15.10 2.73 27.21
C SER A 96 -14.67 1.66 28.22
N PRO A 97 -15.56 0.72 28.60
CA PRO A 97 -15.21 -0.39 29.49
C PRO A 97 -14.15 -1.34 28.92
N VAL A 98 -13.98 -1.35 27.60
CA VAL A 98 -12.96 -2.17 26.93
C VAL A 98 -11.61 -1.45 26.79
N ARG A 99 -11.46 -0.26 27.34
CA ARG A 99 -10.19 0.45 27.34
C ARG A 99 -9.19 -0.17 28.33
N PRO A 100 -7.95 -0.53 27.89
CA PRO A 100 -6.88 -0.87 28.80
C PRO A 100 -6.56 0.31 29.71
N LYS A 101 -6.62 0.12 31.01
CA LYS A 101 -6.35 1.17 32.01
C LYS A 101 -4.92 1.11 32.55
N PHE A 102 -4.35 -0.06 32.53
CA PHE A 102 -3.05 -0.41 33.08
C PHE A 102 -2.32 -1.32 32.11
N PRO A 103 -1.01 -1.49 32.22
CA PRO A 103 -0.33 -2.58 31.53
C PRO A 103 -0.87 -3.94 32.00
N TYR A 104 -1.03 -4.86 31.05
CA TYR A 104 -1.48 -6.23 31.30
C TYR A 104 -0.46 -7.20 30.73
N ILE A 105 -0.06 -8.18 31.54
CA ILE A 105 0.86 -9.25 31.13
C ILE A 105 0.09 -10.57 31.19
N ARG A 106 0.27 -11.44 30.20
CA ARG A 106 -0.30 -12.79 30.19
C ARG A 106 0.12 -13.52 31.47
N ARG A 107 -0.84 -13.90 32.32
CA ARG A 107 -0.55 -14.43 33.66
C ARG A 107 0.35 -15.67 33.64
N ARG A 108 0.17 -16.56 32.62
CA ARG A 108 1.02 -17.76 32.54
C ARG A 108 2.45 -17.40 32.19
N LEU A 109 2.65 -16.49 31.25
CA LEU A 109 3.95 -15.95 30.92
C LEU A 109 4.62 -15.30 32.13
N TRP A 110 3.90 -14.39 32.78
CA TRP A 110 4.42 -13.69 33.97
C TRP A 110 4.84 -14.65 35.06
N LYS A 111 4.03 -15.66 35.36
CA LYS A 111 4.36 -16.65 36.42
C LYS A 111 5.65 -17.40 36.10
N ALA A 112 5.84 -17.84 34.87
CA ALA A 112 7.03 -18.54 34.43
C ALA A 112 8.27 -17.62 34.51
N TYR A 113 8.21 -16.45 33.91
CA TYR A 113 9.27 -15.46 33.88
C TYR A 113 9.68 -15.03 35.32
N ASN A 114 8.72 -14.62 36.13
CA ASN A 114 8.97 -14.14 37.49
C ASN A 114 9.47 -15.26 38.45
N ALA A 115 9.17 -16.51 38.13
CA ALA A 115 9.74 -17.62 38.90
C ALA A 115 11.27 -17.71 38.69
N GLU A 116 11.74 -17.54 37.46
CA GLU A 116 13.18 -17.52 37.15
C GLU A 116 13.86 -16.27 37.69
N ARG A 117 13.21 -15.10 37.58
CA ARG A 117 13.73 -13.87 38.22
C ARG A 117 13.92 -14.01 39.73
N LYS A 118 12.98 -14.66 40.42
CA LYS A 118 13.08 -14.95 41.86
C LYS A 118 14.17 -15.96 42.22
N ARG A 119 14.61 -16.78 41.27
CA ARG A 119 15.76 -17.68 41.43
C ARG A 119 17.10 -16.96 41.27
N GLY A 120 17.06 -15.68 40.86
CA GLY A 120 18.26 -14.87 40.68
C GLY A 120 18.72 -14.78 39.22
N SER A 121 17.98 -15.33 38.28
CA SER A 121 18.32 -15.20 36.86
C SER A 121 18.22 -13.74 36.41
N GLY A 122 19.11 -13.31 35.52
CA GLY A 122 19.00 -12.04 34.84
C GLY A 122 17.73 -11.97 33.98
N PRO A 123 17.33 -10.78 33.50
CA PRO A 123 16.09 -10.63 32.69
C PRO A 123 16.10 -11.48 31.41
N VAL A 124 17.21 -11.46 30.69
CA VAL A 124 17.35 -12.17 29.41
C VAL A 124 17.43 -13.69 29.63
N GLU A 125 18.13 -14.15 30.65
CA GLU A 125 18.23 -15.56 31.02
C GLU A 125 16.88 -16.10 31.54
N ALA A 126 16.13 -15.29 32.30
CA ALA A 126 14.77 -15.66 32.68
C ALA A 126 13.83 -15.80 31.51
N TRP A 127 13.95 -14.91 30.50
CA TRP A 127 13.21 -15.03 29.25
C TRP A 127 13.62 -16.29 28.48
N ALA A 128 14.93 -16.53 28.30
CA ALA A 128 15.46 -17.72 27.63
C ALA A 128 14.91 -19.01 28.26
N SER A 129 14.93 -19.09 29.60
CA SER A 129 14.41 -20.26 30.32
C SER A 129 12.93 -20.56 30.06
N VAL A 130 12.15 -19.53 29.76
CA VAL A 130 10.71 -19.70 29.43
C VAL A 130 10.53 -20.15 27.98
N VAL A 131 11.21 -19.51 27.02
CA VAL A 131 10.95 -19.77 25.59
C VAL A 131 11.66 -21.01 25.08
N GLU A 132 12.78 -21.38 25.68
CA GLU A 132 13.52 -22.59 25.35
C GLU A 132 12.94 -23.85 25.99
N ASN A 133 12.09 -23.69 26.98
CA ASN A 133 11.35 -24.82 27.57
C ASN A 133 10.04 -25.07 26.82
N PRO A 134 9.91 -26.16 26.05
CA PRO A 134 8.75 -26.42 25.22
C PRO A 134 7.42 -26.41 26.00
N THR A 135 7.45 -26.93 27.25
CA THR A 135 6.25 -27.00 28.10
C THR A 135 5.79 -25.60 28.55
N LEU A 136 6.73 -24.74 28.97
CA LEU A 136 6.42 -23.37 29.39
C LEU A 136 6.00 -22.53 28.19
N ALA A 137 6.72 -22.62 27.05
CA ALA A 137 6.39 -21.94 25.82
C ALA A 137 4.99 -22.29 25.32
N LYS A 138 4.68 -23.58 25.21
CA LYS A 138 3.34 -24.06 24.83
C LYS A 138 2.27 -23.56 25.81
N ALA A 139 2.55 -23.55 27.10
CA ALA A 139 1.57 -23.19 28.12
C ALA A 139 1.12 -21.72 28.05
N TYR A 140 2.03 -20.75 27.79
CA TYR A 140 1.61 -19.36 27.68
C TYR A 140 1.07 -19.02 26.30
N LYS A 141 1.65 -19.58 25.22
CA LYS A 141 1.15 -19.37 23.84
C LYS A 141 -0.27 -19.87 23.67
N ASN A 142 -0.59 -21.07 24.20
CA ASN A 142 -1.95 -21.61 24.20
C ASN A 142 -2.93 -20.79 25.06
N ALA A 143 -2.48 -19.90 25.90
CA ALA A 143 -3.33 -19.00 26.68
C ALA A 143 -3.71 -17.71 25.92
N ARG A 144 -3.11 -17.46 24.75
CA ARG A 144 -3.44 -16.32 23.89
C ARG A 144 -4.90 -16.41 23.46
N GLY A 145 -5.60 -15.28 23.52
CA GLY A 145 -7.03 -15.23 23.20
C GLY A 145 -7.98 -15.77 24.27
N LYS A 146 -7.46 -16.39 25.35
CA LYS A 146 -8.27 -17.07 26.38
C LYS A 146 -8.32 -16.31 27.70
N ALA A 147 -8.16 -14.99 27.70
CA ALA A 147 -8.09 -14.15 28.89
C ALA A 147 -6.92 -14.51 29.83
N GLY A 148 -7.03 -14.30 31.14
CA GLY A 148 -5.98 -14.70 32.06
C GLY A 148 -4.86 -13.67 32.20
N TRP A 149 -5.23 -12.41 32.42
CA TRP A 149 -4.32 -11.29 32.60
C TRP A 149 -3.86 -11.12 34.05
N LYS A 150 -2.62 -10.62 34.20
CA LYS A 150 -2.12 -9.99 35.39
C LYS A 150 -2.01 -8.50 35.12
N ARG A 151 -2.51 -7.64 36.00
CA ARG A 151 -2.15 -6.23 36.00
C ARG A 151 -0.66 -6.11 36.27
N GLY A 152 0.08 -5.53 35.34
CA GLY A 152 1.49 -5.20 35.45
C GLY A 152 1.72 -3.72 35.76
N THR A 153 2.99 -3.36 35.89
CA THR A 153 3.44 -1.97 35.83
C THR A 153 4.12 -1.73 34.47
N TRP A 154 4.40 -0.48 34.19
CA TRP A 154 5.17 -0.14 32.97
C TRP A 154 6.59 -0.72 33.02
N GLU A 155 7.23 -0.72 34.24
CA GLU A 155 8.56 -1.28 34.45
C GLU A 155 8.59 -2.79 34.25
N GLU A 156 7.65 -3.53 34.84
CA GLU A 156 7.54 -4.98 34.66
C GLU A 156 7.32 -5.34 33.20
N SER A 157 6.47 -4.58 32.50
CA SER A 157 6.15 -4.80 31.09
C SER A 157 7.33 -4.47 30.18
N ALA A 158 8.01 -3.35 30.42
CA ALA A 158 9.17 -2.95 29.65
C ALA A 158 10.36 -3.89 29.88
N GLU A 159 10.58 -4.39 31.10
CA GLU A 159 11.62 -5.37 31.38
C GLU A 159 11.45 -6.65 30.57
N ILE A 160 10.25 -7.23 30.57
CA ILE A 160 10.02 -8.49 29.84
C ILE A 160 10.07 -8.28 28.31
N ILE A 161 9.61 -7.13 27.80
CA ILE A 161 9.70 -6.77 26.39
C ILE A 161 11.18 -6.63 26.00
N ALA A 162 11.96 -5.81 26.73
CA ALA A 162 13.38 -5.61 26.45
C ALA A 162 14.18 -6.91 26.54
N ALA A 163 13.90 -7.74 27.52
CA ALA A 163 14.52 -9.05 27.67
C ALA A 163 14.26 -9.96 26.45
N SER A 164 13.03 -9.97 25.95
CA SER A 164 12.66 -10.73 24.76
C SER A 164 13.36 -10.23 23.50
N GLN A 165 13.49 -8.92 23.35
CA GLN A 165 14.17 -8.29 22.21
C GLN A 165 15.68 -8.56 22.24
N ILE A 166 16.34 -8.34 23.37
CA ILE A 166 17.79 -8.61 23.52
C ILE A 166 18.11 -10.08 23.31
N TYR A 167 17.30 -10.98 23.86
CA TYR A 167 17.45 -12.42 23.61
C TYR A 167 17.36 -12.74 22.13
N THR A 168 16.36 -12.14 21.46
CA THR A 168 16.14 -12.37 20.01
C THR A 168 17.33 -11.88 19.19
N ILE A 169 17.83 -10.67 19.44
CA ILE A 169 19.00 -10.11 18.76
C ILE A 169 20.22 -11.04 18.95
N LYS A 170 20.48 -11.49 20.17
CA LYS A 170 21.65 -12.35 20.47
C LYS A 170 21.55 -13.72 19.80
N LYS A 171 20.37 -14.30 19.74
CA LYS A 171 20.19 -15.69 19.29
C LYS A 171 19.87 -15.84 17.81
N TYR A 172 19.06 -14.92 17.28
CA TYR A 172 18.51 -15.05 15.94
C TYR A 172 18.90 -13.89 15.01
N GLY A 173 19.03 -12.70 15.54
CA GLY A 173 19.26 -11.47 14.84
C GLY A 173 18.14 -10.45 15.07
N ALA A 174 18.44 -9.18 14.82
CA ALA A 174 17.47 -8.08 14.99
C ALA A 174 16.32 -8.14 13.95
N ASP A 175 16.57 -8.72 12.79
CA ASP A 175 15.62 -8.98 11.70
C ASP A 175 14.44 -9.88 12.10
N HIS A 176 14.56 -10.65 13.18
CA HIS A 176 13.48 -11.44 13.76
C HIS A 176 12.56 -10.66 14.72
N ILE A 177 12.82 -9.36 14.91
CA ILE A 177 11.95 -8.41 15.62
C ILE A 177 11.13 -7.64 14.61
N GLN A 178 9.83 -7.76 14.69
CA GLN A 178 8.91 -7.15 13.74
C GLN A 178 7.94 -6.19 14.41
N ALA A 179 7.49 -5.21 13.68
CA ALA A 179 6.56 -4.22 14.13
C ALA A 179 5.49 -3.93 13.08
N PHE A 180 4.29 -3.58 13.53
CA PHE A 180 3.18 -3.25 12.66
C PHE A 180 2.36 -2.09 13.19
N SER A 181 2.07 -1.13 12.32
CA SER A 181 1.10 -0.07 12.57
C SER A 181 0.43 0.34 11.25
N PRO A 182 -0.90 0.52 11.24
CA PRO A 182 -1.59 0.95 10.03
C PRO A 182 -1.43 2.45 9.78
N ILE A 183 -1.68 2.85 8.56
CA ILE A 183 -1.89 4.20 8.04
C ILE A 183 -1.02 5.28 8.67
N PRO A 184 0.14 5.57 8.07
CA PRO A 184 1.13 6.52 8.61
C PRO A 184 0.61 7.96 8.73
N ALA A 185 -0.23 8.42 7.82
CA ALA A 185 -0.74 9.78 7.77
C ALA A 185 -1.66 10.13 8.94
N MET A 186 -2.23 9.12 9.57
CA MET A 186 -3.12 9.30 10.73
C MET A 186 -2.33 9.14 12.03
N SER A 187 -2.33 10.16 12.88
CA SER A 187 -1.47 10.19 14.08
C SER A 187 0.00 9.98 13.71
N MET A 188 0.55 10.90 12.95
CA MET A 188 1.88 10.80 12.32
C MET A 188 3.01 10.63 13.36
N VAL A 189 2.92 11.33 14.49
CA VAL A 189 3.90 11.23 15.59
C VAL A 189 3.82 9.87 16.27
N SER A 190 2.62 9.38 16.51
CA SER A 190 2.40 8.05 17.07
C SER A 190 2.90 6.92 16.16
N PHE A 191 2.70 7.05 14.85
CA PHE A 191 3.25 6.11 13.88
C PHE A 191 4.77 6.13 13.91
N SER A 192 5.34 7.32 13.76
CA SER A 192 6.78 7.51 13.63
C SER A 192 7.57 7.07 14.86
N SER A 193 7.02 7.26 16.05
CA SER A 193 7.70 6.87 17.29
C SER A 193 7.95 5.36 17.38
N GLY A 194 6.96 4.56 17.02
CA GLY A 194 7.09 3.10 17.07
C GLY A 194 7.97 2.56 15.95
N GLN A 195 7.82 3.10 14.76
CA GLN A 195 8.67 2.72 13.63
C GLN A 195 10.14 3.03 13.91
N ARG A 196 10.45 4.25 14.38
CA ARG A 196 11.80 4.66 14.75
C ARG A 196 12.39 3.75 15.82
N TYR A 197 11.61 3.45 16.86
CA TYR A 197 12.05 2.54 17.92
C TYR A 197 12.45 1.17 17.35
N ASN A 198 11.62 0.60 16.50
CA ASN A 198 11.87 -0.72 15.90
C ASN A 198 13.09 -0.70 14.97
N GLN A 199 13.22 0.31 14.11
CA GLN A 199 14.30 0.39 13.14
C GLN A 199 15.65 0.71 13.77
N LEU A 200 15.69 1.53 14.81
CA LEU A 200 16.94 1.77 15.56
C LEU A 200 17.47 0.52 16.25
N MET A 201 16.61 -0.43 16.58
CA MET A 201 17.00 -1.75 17.06
C MET A 201 17.51 -2.70 15.97
N GLY A 202 17.28 -2.36 14.69
CA GLY A 202 17.53 -3.23 13.55
C GLY A 202 16.38 -4.17 13.23
N GLY A 203 15.20 -3.95 13.82
CA GLY A 203 14.00 -4.73 13.52
C GLY A 203 13.33 -4.33 12.19
N SER A 204 12.44 -5.18 11.72
CA SER A 204 11.71 -5.01 10.48
C SER A 204 10.35 -4.37 10.72
N MET A 205 10.00 -3.40 9.88
CA MET A 205 8.66 -2.79 9.87
C MET A 205 7.81 -3.47 8.81
N LEU A 206 6.73 -4.14 9.22
CA LEU A 206 5.81 -4.79 8.29
C LEU A 206 5.00 -3.74 7.53
N SER A 207 4.82 -3.98 6.24
CA SER A 207 4.00 -3.12 5.41
C SER A 207 2.53 -3.29 5.75
N PHE A 208 1.87 -2.16 5.91
CA PHE A 208 0.43 -2.08 6.07
C PHE A 208 -0.30 -2.49 4.79
N TYR A 209 0.23 -2.13 3.65
CA TYR A 209 -0.45 -2.27 2.37
C TYR A 209 -0.51 -3.71 1.88
N GLU A 210 0.57 -4.44 1.97
CA GLU A 210 0.60 -5.85 1.62
C GLU A 210 -0.28 -6.68 2.56
N TRP A 211 -0.42 -6.24 3.81
CA TRP A 211 -1.25 -6.95 4.78
C TRP A 211 -2.75 -6.78 4.54
N TYR A 212 -3.18 -5.56 4.23
CA TYR A 212 -4.59 -5.26 3.99
C TYR A 212 -5.00 -5.42 2.54
N HIS A 213 -4.07 -5.40 1.61
CA HIS A 213 -4.33 -5.45 0.16
C HIS A 213 -5.32 -4.40 -0.33
N ASP A 214 -5.31 -3.22 0.26
CA ASP A 214 -6.24 -2.14 -0.09
C ASP A 214 -5.63 -1.06 -0.98
N LEU A 215 -4.39 -1.25 -1.40
CA LEU A 215 -3.74 -0.41 -2.41
C LEU A 215 -3.59 -1.15 -3.76
N PRO A 216 -3.62 -0.39 -4.84
CA PRO A 216 -3.51 -0.94 -6.19
C PRO A 216 -2.04 -1.29 -6.52
N HIS A 217 -1.61 -2.48 -6.15
CA HIS A 217 -0.21 -2.90 -6.31
C HIS A 217 0.27 -3.03 -7.76
N ILE A 218 -0.61 -2.95 -8.74
CA ILE A 218 -0.21 -2.91 -10.14
C ILE A 218 0.23 -1.49 -10.57
N MET A 219 -0.18 -0.44 -9.84
CA MET A 219 0.09 0.94 -10.24
C MET A 219 1.58 1.31 -10.27
N PRO A 220 2.44 0.79 -9.35
CA PRO A 220 3.88 1.01 -9.48
C PRO A 220 4.47 0.54 -10.82
N TRP A 221 3.88 -0.48 -11.43
CA TRP A 221 4.31 -0.98 -12.74
C TRP A 221 3.84 -0.09 -13.90
N ILE A 222 2.82 0.75 -13.65
CA ILE A 222 2.24 1.61 -14.68
C ILE A 222 2.90 2.99 -14.67
N TRP A 223 3.01 3.61 -13.50
CA TRP A 223 3.54 4.96 -13.34
C TRP A 223 4.45 5.19 -12.14
N GLY A 224 4.96 4.11 -11.51
CA GLY A 224 5.99 4.19 -10.48
C GLY A 224 5.50 4.53 -9.07
N ASP A 225 4.21 4.77 -8.87
CA ASP A 225 3.63 5.06 -7.56
C ASP A 225 2.42 4.16 -7.28
N GLN A 226 2.33 3.70 -6.03
CA GLN A 226 1.23 2.84 -5.60
C GLN A 226 -0.02 3.62 -5.21
N THR A 227 0.15 4.84 -4.71
CA THR A 227 -0.94 5.66 -4.17
C THR A 227 -1.04 6.99 -4.90
N ASP A 228 -1.64 6.97 -6.06
CA ASP A 228 -2.02 8.18 -6.77
C ASP A 228 -3.46 8.54 -6.39
N VAL A 229 -3.60 9.41 -5.39
CA VAL A 229 -4.89 9.80 -4.83
C VAL A 229 -5.14 11.27 -5.09
N ALA A 230 -6.15 11.54 -5.92
CA ALA A 230 -6.64 12.89 -6.14
C ALA A 230 -7.41 13.40 -4.91
N GLU A 231 -7.26 14.68 -4.57
CA GLU A 231 -8.06 15.34 -3.53
C GLU A 231 -9.55 15.35 -3.92
N SER A 232 -10.45 15.39 -2.92
CA SER A 232 -11.89 15.39 -3.17
C SER A 232 -12.36 16.62 -3.98
N ALA A 233 -11.68 17.76 -3.83
CA ALA A 233 -11.90 18.95 -4.65
C ALA A 233 -11.54 18.71 -6.14
N ASP A 234 -10.54 17.89 -6.40
CA ASP A 234 -10.18 17.48 -7.76
C ASP A 234 -11.27 16.60 -8.38
N TRP A 235 -11.89 15.71 -7.60
CA TRP A 235 -13.04 14.93 -8.09
C TRP A 235 -14.15 15.82 -8.62
N TYR A 236 -14.45 16.92 -7.91
CA TYR A 236 -15.46 17.88 -8.31
C TYR A 236 -15.20 18.48 -9.70
N GLN A 237 -13.94 18.60 -10.12
CA GLN A 237 -13.55 19.10 -11.44
C GLN A 237 -13.84 18.11 -12.58
N GLY A 238 -14.01 16.82 -12.27
CA GLY A 238 -14.40 15.81 -13.24
C GLY A 238 -15.82 16.04 -13.75
N THR A 239 -16.07 15.76 -15.02
CA THR A 239 -17.40 15.95 -15.63
C THR A 239 -18.14 14.64 -15.84
N TYR A 240 -17.41 13.52 -15.87
CA TYR A 240 -17.96 12.17 -15.94
C TYR A 240 -17.20 11.26 -14.96
N TRP A 241 -17.92 10.66 -14.03
CA TRP A 241 -17.35 9.70 -13.09
C TRP A 241 -17.80 8.28 -13.36
N ILE A 242 -16.88 7.32 -13.30
CA ILE A 242 -17.22 5.92 -13.08
C ILE A 242 -16.82 5.56 -11.65
N VAL A 243 -17.78 5.16 -10.85
CA VAL A 243 -17.55 4.71 -9.47
C VAL A 243 -17.63 3.19 -9.44
N MET A 244 -16.55 2.53 -8.99
CA MET A 244 -16.50 1.09 -8.89
C MET A 244 -15.78 0.63 -7.62
N GLY A 245 -16.21 -0.51 -7.09
CA GLY A 245 -15.65 -1.07 -5.87
C GLY A 245 -15.80 -0.18 -4.64
N SER A 246 -16.67 0.83 -4.70
CA SER A 246 -16.81 1.88 -3.69
C SER A 246 -18.26 2.27 -3.45
N ASN A 247 -18.68 2.21 -2.18
CA ASN A 247 -19.90 2.86 -1.72
C ASN A 247 -19.54 4.19 -1.04
N LEU A 248 -19.17 5.19 -1.84
CA LEU A 248 -18.57 6.46 -1.41
C LEU A 248 -19.32 7.15 -0.26
N PRO A 249 -20.66 7.29 -0.26
CA PRO A 249 -21.37 7.94 0.83
C PRO A 249 -21.24 7.24 2.18
N MET A 250 -20.94 5.93 2.19
CA MET A 250 -20.76 5.16 3.41
C MET A 250 -19.29 5.05 3.82
N THR A 251 -18.40 4.85 2.84
CA THR A 251 -16.98 4.59 3.11
C THR A 251 -16.15 5.86 3.16
N ARG A 252 -16.68 6.95 2.55
CA ARG A 252 -16.04 8.28 2.52
C ARG A 252 -17.05 9.36 2.88
N THR A 253 -17.78 9.14 3.96
CA THR A 253 -18.86 10.04 4.41
C THR A 253 -18.43 11.52 4.47
N PRO A 254 -17.23 11.89 4.93
CA PRO A 254 -16.80 13.29 4.94
C PRO A 254 -16.71 13.94 3.54
N ASP A 255 -16.52 13.15 2.51
CA ASP A 255 -16.34 13.61 1.12
C ASP A 255 -17.60 13.39 0.26
N ALA A 256 -18.66 12.81 0.83
CA ALA A 256 -19.87 12.45 0.09
C ALA A 256 -20.60 13.65 -0.52
N HIS A 257 -20.44 14.83 0.08
CA HIS A 257 -21.05 16.06 -0.44
C HIS A 257 -20.52 16.44 -1.83
N PHE A 258 -19.24 16.12 -2.13
CA PHE A 258 -18.69 16.35 -3.47
C PHE A 258 -19.46 15.60 -4.55
N ALA A 259 -19.98 14.40 -4.26
CA ALA A 259 -20.81 13.67 -5.23
C ALA A 259 -22.14 14.36 -5.52
N SER A 260 -22.81 14.92 -4.50
CA SER A 260 -24.04 15.69 -4.72
C SER A 260 -23.77 17.03 -5.41
N GLU A 261 -22.72 17.72 -5.02
CA GLU A 261 -22.31 19.00 -5.62
C GLU A 261 -21.86 18.83 -7.06
N HIS A 262 -21.14 17.75 -7.38
CA HIS A 262 -20.83 17.37 -8.75
C HIS A 262 -22.09 17.21 -9.61
N LYS A 263 -23.14 16.58 -9.08
CA LYS A 263 -24.44 16.47 -9.77
C LYS A 263 -25.11 17.83 -9.99
N TYR A 264 -25.08 18.71 -8.99
CA TYR A 264 -25.62 20.08 -9.16
C TYR A 264 -24.85 20.90 -10.19
N ASN A 265 -23.56 20.62 -10.38
CA ASN A 265 -22.73 21.22 -11.41
C ASN A 265 -22.90 20.58 -12.81
N GLY A 266 -23.86 19.68 -12.98
CA GLY A 266 -24.18 19.04 -14.26
C GLY A 266 -23.32 17.82 -14.59
N GLY A 267 -22.51 17.36 -13.66
CA GLY A 267 -21.67 16.17 -13.84
C GLY A 267 -22.49 14.88 -13.90
N LYS A 268 -21.95 13.88 -14.56
CA LYS A 268 -22.53 12.53 -14.70
C LYS A 268 -21.80 11.53 -13.83
N ILE A 269 -22.57 10.61 -13.24
CA ILE A 269 -22.03 9.48 -12.46
C ILE A 269 -22.58 8.16 -13.00
N THR A 270 -21.70 7.28 -13.42
CA THR A 270 -22.00 5.87 -13.67
C THR A 270 -21.49 5.06 -12.48
N ASN A 271 -22.37 4.31 -11.83
CA ASN A 271 -22.00 3.40 -10.75
C ASN A 271 -21.97 1.97 -11.26
N LEU A 272 -20.80 1.35 -11.24
CA LEU A 272 -20.60 -0.05 -11.57
C LEU A 272 -20.53 -0.86 -10.27
N SER A 273 -21.59 -1.57 -9.93
CA SER A 273 -21.64 -2.37 -8.70
C SER A 273 -22.65 -3.52 -8.78
N PRO A 274 -22.40 -4.63 -8.06
CA PRO A 274 -23.31 -5.77 -8.06
C PRO A 274 -24.63 -5.49 -7.32
N ASP A 275 -24.64 -4.55 -6.38
CA ASP A 275 -25.80 -4.18 -5.56
C ASP A 275 -26.23 -2.72 -5.74
N TYR A 276 -27.46 -2.42 -5.37
CA TYR A 276 -27.98 -1.05 -5.35
C TYR A 276 -27.52 -0.34 -4.07
N SER A 277 -26.27 0.11 -4.07
CA SER A 277 -25.62 0.75 -2.93
C SER A 277 -26.00 2.24 -2.79
N ASP A 278 -25.56 2.90 -1.69
CA ASP A 278 -25.92 4.30 -1.41
C ASP A 278 -25.42 5.29 -2.48
N ILE A 279 -24.33 5.01 -3.17
CA ILE A 279 -23.86 5.86 -4.26
C ILE A 279 -24.80 5.82 -5.46
N THR A 280 -25.55 4.74 -5.64
CA THR A 280 -26.47 4.60 -6.78
C THR A 280 -27.54 5.69 -6.79
N LYS A 281 -27.96 6.20 -5.64
CA LYS A 281 -28.94 7.29 -5.57
C LYS A 281 -28.45 8.62 -6.18
N PHE A 282 -27.14 8.80 -6.30
CA PHE A 282 -26.52 9.96 -6.96
C PHE A 282 -26.17 9.69 -8.42
N SER A 283 -26.26 8.43 -8.87
CA SER A 283 -25.83 8.03 -10.20
C SER A 283 -26.89 8.28 -11.27
N ASP A 284 -26.46 8.66 -12.45
CA ASP A 284 -27.31 8.73 -13.68
C ASP A 284 -27.53 7.36 -14.28
N LEU A 285 -26.55 6.46 -14.08
CA LEU A 285 -26.55 5.12 -14.59
C LEU A 285 -26.04 4.16 -13.53
N TRP A 286 -26.80 3.12 -13.26
CA TRP A 286 -26.34 1.97 -12.49
C TRP A 286 -26.11 0.79 -13.44
N VAL A 287 -24.90 0.33 -13.49
CA VAL A 287 -24.48 -0.85 -14.26
C VAL A 287 -24.35 -1.99 -13.27
N GLN A 288 -25.36 -2.86 -13.27
CA GLN A 288 -25.33 -4.05 -12.42
C GLN A 288 -24.42 -5.10 -13.05
N ILE A 289 -23.39 -5.49 -12.35
CA ILE A 289 -22.36 -6.42 -12.81
C ILE A 289 -22.27 -7.63 -11.88
N LYS A 290 -21.92 -8.78 -12.39
CA LYS A 290 -21.53 -9.92 -11.54
C LYS A 290 -20.28 -9.62 -10.73
N GLU A 291 -20.24 -10.08 -9.49
CA GLU A 291 -19.08 -9.93 -8.63
C GLU A 291 -17.83 -10.55 -9.26
N GLY A 292 -16.74 -9.78 -9.27
CA GLY A 292 -15.45 -10.21 -9.80
C GLY A 292 -15.29 -10.16 -11.32
N ALA A 293 -16.30 -9.66 -12.05
CA ALA A 293 -16.28 -9.59 -13.51
C ALA A 293 -15.87 -8.20 -14.06
N ASP A 294 -15.50 -7.28 -13.19
CA ASP A 294 -15.18 -5.88 -13.53
C ASP A 294 -14.13 -5.76 -14.63
N ASN A 295 -13.12 -6.61 -14.60
CA ASN A 295 -12.04 -6.60 -15.57
C ASN A 295 -12.54 -6.89 -17.01
N ALA A 296 -13.43 -7.85 -17.18
CA ALA A 296 -13.99 -8.18 -18.49
C ALA A 296 -14.77 -6.99 -19.08
N PHE A 297 -15.55 -6.28 -18.24
CA PHE A 297 -16.27 -5.08 -18.65
C PHE A 297 -15.33 -3.97 -19.11
N LEU A 298 -14.29 -3.68 -18.31
CA LEU A 298 -13.32 -2.63 -18.66
C LEU A 298 -12.54 -2.96 -19.93
N ASN A 299 -12.13 -4.21 -20.11
CA ASN A 299 -11.42 -4.64 -21.31
C ASN A 299 -12.27 -4.50 -22.57
N ALA A 300 -13.56 -4.76 -22.49
CA ALA A 300 -14.47 -4.49 -23.61
C ALA A 300 -14.62 -3.00 -23.88
N CYS A 301 -14.68 -2.17 -22.86
CA CYS A 301 -14.65 -0.70 -23.05
C CYS A 301 -13.36 -0.24 -23.74
N ILE A 302 -12.20 -0.79 -23.34
CA ILE A 302 -10.90 -0.49 -23.95
C ILE A 302 -10.89 -0.90 -25.42
N HIS A 303 -11.42 -2.10 -25.76
CA HIS A 303 -11.54 -2.55 -27.14
C HIS A 303 -12.35 -1.56 -27.99
N VAL A 304 -13.50 -1.11 -27.50
CA VAL A 304 -14.33 -0.11 -28.22
C VAL A 304 -13.57 1.20 -28.40
N ILE A 305 -12.90 1.70 -27.36
CA ILE A 305 -12.14 2.96 -27.41
C ILE A 305 -10.97 2.87 -28.41
N LEU A 306 -10.21 1.78 -28.38
CA LEU A 306 -9.09 1.58 -29.29
C LEU A 306 -9.58 1.49 -30.72
N ASN A 307 -10.70 0.79 -31.00
CA ASN A 307 -11.26 0.66 -32.33
C ASN A 307 -11.80 1.99 -32.83
N GLU A 308 -12.73 2.61 -32.09
CA GLU A 308 -13.46 3.77 -32.60
C GLU A 308 -12.65 5.08 -32.53
N TYR A 309 -11.87 5.29 -31.49
CA TYR A 309 -11.19 6.57 -31.24
C TYR A 309 -9.72 6.57 -31.65
N HIS A 310 -9.02 5.44 -31.56
CA HIS A 310 -7.62 5.36 -31.96
C HIS A 310 -7.43 4.88 -33.41
N HIS A 311 -8.25 3.92 -33.88
CA HIS A 311 -8.13 3.38 -35.24
C HIS A 311 -8.99 4.14 -36.23
N GLU A 312 -10.32 4.21 -36.05
CA GLU A 312 -11.24 4.79 -37.03
C GLU A 312 -11.16 6.32 -37.07
N ARG A 313 -11.36 6.97 -35.94
CA ARG A 313 -11.41 8.44 -35.83
C ARG A 313 -10.02 9.09 -35.65
N LYS A 314 -9.05 8.40 -35.09
CA LYS A 314 -7.71 8.91 -34.81
C LYS A 314 -7.80 10.22 -34.04
N ALA A 315 -8.57 10.22 -32.94
CA ALA A 315 -8.80 11.39 -32.09
C ALA A 315 -7.49 12.10 -31.72
N GLU A 316 -7.29 13.30 -32.21
CA GLU A 316 -6.01 14.04 -32.13
C GLU A 316 -5.53 14.18 -30.66
N TYR A 317 -6.43 14.50 -29.77
CA TYR A 317 -6.09 14.65 -28.34
C TYR A 317 -5.56 13.34 -27.75
N PHE A 318 -6.20 12.21 -28.04
CA PHE A 318 -5.76 10.92 -27.54
C PHE A 318 -4.43 10.49 -28.15
N GLN A 319 -4.28 10.66 -29.44
CA GLN A 319 -3.03 10.36 -30.16
C GLN A 319 -1.85 11.18 -29.60
N SER A 320 -2.04 12.48 -29.42
CA SER A 320 -1.02 13.37 -28.86
C SER A 320 -0.64 12.99 -27.43
N TYR A 321 -1.64 12.68 -26.59
CA TYR A 321 -1.40 12.27 -25.22
C TYR A 321 -0.58 10.98 -25.12
N VAL A 322 -1.00 9.92 -25.84
CA VAL A 322 -0.32 8.63 -25.73
C VAL A 322 1.07 8.64 -26.34
N LYS A 323 1.33 9.45 -27.35
CA LYS A 323 2.69 9.66 -27.86
C LYS A 323 3.61 10.26 -26.79
N ARG A 324 3.11 11.24 -26.04
CA ARG A 324 3.93 12.03 -25.12
C ARG A 324 4.11 11.40 -23.75
N TYR A 325 3.06 10.80 -23.20
CA TYR A 325 3.03 10.40 -21.79
C TYR A 325 3.05 8.90 -21.56
N THR A 326 3.21 8.10 -22.63
CA THR A 326 3.25 6.64 -22.50
C THR A 326 4.43 6.04 -23.27
N ASN A 327 4.65 4.74 -23.04
CA ASN A 327 5.61 3.97 -23.82
C ASN A 327 5.06 3.46 -25.18
N MET A 328 3.86 3.86 -25.56
CA MET A 328 3.23 3.34 -26.80
C MET A 328 4.05 3.55 -28.08
N PRO A 329 4.80 4.66 -28.28
CA PRO A 329 5.67 4.81 -29.43
C PRO A 329 7.03 4.10 -29.32
N PHE A 330 7.35 3.48 -28.20
CA PHE A 330 8.62 2.74 -28.07
C PHE A 330 8.59 1.43 -28.85
N LEU A 331 9.79 0.97 -29.21
CA LEU A 331 9.98 -0.14 -30.13
C LEU A 331 10.28 -1.41 -29.34
N VAL A 332 9.57 -2.47 -29.69
CA VAL A 332 9.70 -3.80 -29.07
C VAL A 332 10.25 -4.77 -30.09
N MET A 333 11.34 -5.48 -29.74
CA MET A 333 11.84 -6.60 -30.54
C MET A 333 10.80 -7.72 -30.56
N LEU A 334 10.76 -8.46 -31.66
CA LEU A 334 9.93 -9.65 -31.80
C LEU A 334 10.85 -10.88 -31.86
N ASP A 335 10.64 -11.79 -30.91
CA ASP A 335 11.34 -13.05 -30.80
C ASP A 335 10.59 -14.15 -31.56
N GLU A 336 11.28 -14.92 -32.39
CA GLU A 336 10.67 -15.96 -33.19
C GLU A 336 10.44 -17.21 -32.34
N GLU A 337 9.22 -17.70 -32.34
CA GLU A 337 8.77 -18.95 -31.76
C GLU A 337 8.34 -19.92 -32.86
N ASP A 338 7.83 -21.10 -32.52
CA ASP A 338 7.42 -22.14 -33.47
C ASP A 338 6.24 -21.69 -34.37
N GLY A 339 6.55 -20.86 -35.36
CA GLY A 339 5.60 -20.41 -36.39
C GLY A 339 4.90 -19.09 -36.13
N TYR A 340 5.21 -18.39 -35.05
CA TYR A 340 4.75 -17.04 -34.70
C TYR A 340 5.87 -16.27 -33.97
N TYR A 341 5.60 -15.02 -33.63
CA TYR A 341 6.49 -14.19 -32.82
C TYR A 341 5.88 -13.90 -31.46
N THR A 342 6.74 -13.64 -30.47
CA THR A 342 6.37 -13.10 -29.17
C THR A 342 7.05 -11.74 -28.93
N ASN A 343 6.58 -10.96 -27.98
CA ASN A 343 7.27 -9.74 -27.60
C ASN A 343 8.56 -10.04 -26.83
N GLY A 344 9.64 -9.46 -27.30
CA GLY A 344 10.93 -9.43 -26.62
C GLY A 344 11.11 -8.12 -25.81
N ARG A 345 12.36 -7.71 -25.67
CA ARG A 345 12.72 -6.47 -24.97
C ARG A 345 12.54 -5.23 -25.83
N PHE A 346 12.59 -4.07 -25.19
CA PHE A 346 12.70 -2.80 -25.92
C PHE A 346 14.00 -2.68 -26.71
N LEU A 347 13.92 -2.07 -27.88
CA LEU A 347 15.09 -1.56 -28.59
C LEU A 347 15.66 -0.33 -27.86
N ARG A 348 16.98 -0.29 -27.73
CA ARG A 348 17.73 0.72 -26.98
C ARG A 348 18.79 1.37 -27.84
N ALA A 349 19.30 2.50 -27.39
CA ALA A 349 20.38 3.19 -28.08
C ALA A 349 21.63 2.29 -28.18
N SER A 350 21.92 1.47 -27.16
CA SER A 350 23.02 0.51 -27.16
C SER A 350 22.97 -0.52 -28.30
N ASP A 351 21.80 -0.79 -28.88
CA ASP A 351 21.65 -1.74 -30.00
C ASP A 351 22.19 -1.18 -31.32
N PHE A 352 22.40 0.13 -31.43
CA PHE A 352 22.70 0.79 -32.69
C PHE A 352 24.09 1.41 -32.72
N ALA A 353 24.85 1.14 -33.78
CA ALA A 353 26.18 1.73 -33.95
C ALA A 353 26.17 3.27 -34.08
N GLN A 354 25.05 3.84 -34.56
CA GLN A 354 24.89 5.29 -34.74
C GLN A 354 24.78 6.05 -33.42
N PHE A 355 24.51 5.37 -32.32
CA PHE A 355 24.39 5.94 -30.96
C PHE A 355 25.60 5.56 -30.07
N GLU A 356 26.66 5.01 -30.66
CA GLU A 356 27.86 4.64 -29.93
C GLU A 356 28.51 5.86 -29.28
N GLY A 357 28.75 5.76 -27.98
CA GLY A 357 29.34 6.85 -27.18
C GLY A 357 28.33 7.64 -26.32
N GLU A 358 27.04 7.35 -26.44
CA GLU A 358 26.03 7.90 -25.53
C GLU A 358 26.18 7.30 -24.13
N GLU A 359 26.21 8.18 -23.09
CA GLU A 359 26.24 7.72 -21.71
C GLU A 359 24.94 6.98 -21.36
N TYR A 360 25.05 5.84 -20.69
CA TYR A 360 23.91 4.99 -20.26
C TYR A 360 22.95 4.62 -21.41
N ASP A 361 23.50 4.33 -22.59
CA ASP A 361 22.77 4.01 -23.82
C ASP A 361 21.89 2.75 -23.67
N GLU A 362 22.25 1.83 -22.75
CA GLU A 362 21.45 0.64 -22.40
C GLU A 362 20.14 0.98 -21.65
N TRP A 363 19.99 2.23 -21.15
CA TRP A 363 18.82 2.73 -20.45
C TRP A 363 18.02 3.78 -21.28
N LYS A 364 18.37 3.95 -22.52
CA LYS A 364 17.75 4.89 -23.45
C LYS A 364 16.97 4.14 -24.54
N PRO A 365 15.67 3.83 -24.35
CA PRO A 365 14.84 3.24 -25.40
C PRO A 365 14.69 4.22 -26.55
N VAL A 366 14.52 3.68 -27.76
CA VAL A 366 14.46 4.47 -28.99
C VAL A 366 13.04 4.51 -29.57
N GLN A 367 12.80 5.52 -30.40
CA GLN A 367 11.56 5.74 -31.15
C GLN A 367 11.90 5.94 -32.63
N VAL A 368 10.88 5.85 -33.49
CA VAL A 368 11.00 6.20 -34.91
C VAL A 368 10.30 7.53 -35.14
N ASP A 369 10.97 8.46 -35.80
CA ASP A 369 10.33 9.68 -36.25
C ASP A 369 9.34 9.38 -37.40
N ASN A 370 8.13 9.88 -37.29
CA ASN A 370 7.04 9.66 -38.24
C ASN A 370 7.31 10.26 -39.61
N ASP A 371 8.04 11.35 -39.69
CA ASP A 371 8.31 12.13 -40.88
C ASP A 371 9.54 11.63 -41.64
N SER A 372 10.67 11.46 -40.97
CA SER A 372 11.90 10.97 -41.60
C SER A 372 12.02 9.47 -41.64
N GLY A 373 11.39 8.74 -40.72
CA GLY A 373 11.55 7.30 -40.52
C GLY A 373 12.85 6.91 -39.79
N ASP A 374 13.62 7.87 -39.29
CA ASP A 374 14.88 7.65 -38.60
C ASP A 374 14.66 7.27 -37.14
N MET A 375 15.62 6.54 -36.57
CA MET A 375 15.66 6.22 -35.13
C MET A 375 16.09 7.44 -34.35
N LYS A 376 15.39 7.76 -33.28
CA LYS A 376 15.61 8.89 -32.38
C LYS A 376 15.71 8.41 -30.94
N ILE A 377 16.50 9.10 -30.15
CA ILE A 377 16.54 8.92 -28.69
C ILE A 377 15.75 10.07 -28.07
N PRO A 378 14.55 9.83 -27.50
CA PRO A 378 13.82 10.90 -26.81
C PRO A 378 14.58 11.32 -25.54
N THR A 379 14.66 12.61 -25.28
CA THR A 379 15.22 13.09 -24.02
C THR A 379 14.30 12.80 -22.84
N GLY A 380 14.86 12.65 -21.65
CA GLY A 380 14.11 12.42 -20.41
C GLY A 380 13.81 10.97 -20.10
N THR A 381 14.45 10.03 -20.78
CA THR A 381 14.41 8.62 -20.42
C THR A 381 15.30 8.35 -19.21
N LEU A 382 15.24 7.14 -18.66
CA LEU A 382 15.93 6.77 -17.41
C LEU A 382 17.45 7.01 -17.52
N GLY A 383 18.08 6.70 -18.65
CA GLY A 383 19.50 6.92 -18.87
C GLY A 383 19.94 8.37 -18.71
N HIS A 384 19.11 9.34 -19.06
CA HIS A 384 19.40 10.75 -18.91
C HIS A 384 19.49 11.23 -17.45
N ARG A 385 18.96 10.45 -16.51
CA ARG A 385 19.07 10.80 -15.08
C ARG A 385 20.49 10.76 -14.55
N TRP A 386 21.30 9.90 -15.10
CA TRP A 386 22.63 9.61 -14.57
C TRP A 386 23.75 10.24 -15.40
N GLU A 387 23.39 10.94 -16.46
CA GLU A 387 24.37 11.66 -17.28
C GLU A 387 25.19 12.66 -16.47
N THR A 388 26.43 12.82 -16.84
CA THR A 388 27.37 13.69 -16.14
C THR A 388 26.96 15.16 -16.22
N GLU A 389 26.43 15.61 -17.36
CA GLU A 389 26.13 17.03 -17.63
C GLU A 389 24.63 17.37 -17.44
N ASN A 390 23.72 16.42 -17.60
CA ASN A 390 22.27 16.66 -17.57
C ASN A 390 21.58 15.90 -16.43
N THR A 391 22.26 15.72 -15.34
CA THR A 391 21.74 14.99 -14.17
C THR A 391 20.36 15.50 -13.72
N GLY A 392 19.40 14.61 -13.58
CA GLY A 392 18.05 14.94 -13.12
C GLY A 392 17.08 15.39 -14.21
N ARG A 393 17.50 15.50 -15.46
CA ARG A 393 16.60 15.75 -16.59
C ARG A 393 15.91 14.45 -16.99
N TRP A 394 14.63 14.34 -16.66
CA TRP A 394 13.88 13.08 -16.84
C TRP A 394 12.38 13.25 -17.16
N ASN A 395 11.99 14.46 -17.55
CA ASN A 395 10.70 14.67 -18.16
C ASN A 395 10.81 14.39 -19.66
N LEU A 396 10.09 13.37 -20.12
CA LEU A 396 10.12 12.96 -21.50
C LEU A 396 9.67 14.11 -22.43
N THR A 397 10.54 14.46 -23.36
CA THR A 397 10.24 15.39 -24.46
C THR A 397 10.53 14.70 -25.78
N HIS A 398 9.81 15.07 -26.84
CA HIS A 398 10.08 14.54 -28.19
C HIS A 398 11.15 15.38 -28.90
N GLU A 399 12.23 15.66 -28.18
CA GLU A 399 13.47 16.19 -28.72
C GLU A 399 14.46 15.05 -28.88
N ASP A 400 15.11 14.97 -30.00
CA ASP A 400 16.19 14.02 -30.23
C ASP A 400 17.40 14.40 -29.33
N ALA A 401 17.81 13.50 -28.46
CA ALA A 401 18.90 13.73 -27.53
C ALA A 401 20.22 14.14 -28.20
N LEU A 402 20.44 13.72 -29.45
CA LEU A 402 21.66 14.03 -30.21
C LEU A 402 21.63 15.39 -30.89
N THR A 403 20.49 15.80 -31.43
CA THR A 403 20.39 17.00 -32.26
C THR A 403 19.67 18.16 -31.56
N GLY A 404 18.85 17.84 -30.52
CA GLY A 404 17.97 18.81 -29.88
C GLY A 404 16.76 19.23 -30.72
N GLU A 405 16.54 18.58 -31.86
CA GLU A 405 15.41 18.87 -32.76
C GLU A 405 14.15 18.12 -32.30
N GLU A 406 13.03 18.83 -32.30
CA GLU A 406 11.74 18.20 -32.10
C GLU A 406 11.40 17.23 -33.24
N TYR A 407 10.75 16.10 -32.92
CA TYR A 407 10.27 15.13 -33.88
C TYR A 407 8.89 14.58 -33.48
N ASP A 408 8.18 13.96 -34.45
CA ASP A 408 6.89 13.33 -34.19
C ASP A 408 7.04 11.80 -34.04
N PRO A 409 6.92 11.22 -32.81
CA PRO A 409 7.03 9.79 -32.64
C PRO A 409 6.00 9.01 -33.43
N MET A 410 6.46 8.00 -34.16
CA MET A 410 5.60 7.08 -34.90
C MET A 410 4.87 6.15 -33.93
N LEU A 411 3.54 6.26 -33.89
CA LEU A 411 2.72 5.45 -32.98
C LEU A 411 2.46 4.05 -33.56
N SER A 412 2.23 3.94 -34.86
CA SER A 412 1.94 2.66 -35.53
C SER A 412 2.77 2.48 -36.80
N LEU A 413 3.19 1.24 -37.05
CA LEU A 413 3.87 0.81 -38.26
C LEU A 413 2.88 0.40 -39.37
N LEU A 414 1.57 0.41 -39.11
CA LEU A 414 0.55 0.06 -40.11
C LEU A 414 0.65 0.97 -41.31
N ASP A 415 0.65 0.38 -42.53
CA ASP A 415 0.75 1.07 -43.80
C ASP A 415 2.00 1.94 -44.00
N LYS A 416 3.01 1.79 -43.16
CA LYS A 416 4.27 2.53 -43.26
C LYS A 416 5.25 1.82 -44.22
N LYS A 417 6.04 2.60 -44.93
CA LYS A 417 7.05 2.08 -45.85
C LYS A 417 8.03 1.14 -45.17
N GLY A 418 8.20 -0.07 -45.71
CA GLY A 418 9.12 -1.08 -45.17
C GLY A 418 8.53 -1.94 -44.05
N SER A 419 7.28 -1.70 -43.69
CA SER A 419 6.55 -2.56 -42.74
C SER A 419 5.98 -3.78 -43.48
N LYS A 420 5.89 -4.89 -42.73
CA LYS A 420 5.29 -6.14 -43.13
C LYS A 420 4.40 -6.65 -42.02
N GLU A 421 3.40 -7.41 -42.32
CA GLU A 421 2.61 -8.14 -41.35
C GLU A 421 3.39 -9.37 -40.86
N VAL A 422 3.38 -9.60 -39.55
CA VAL A 422 3.90 -10.81 -38.94
C VAL A 422 2.90 -11.34 -37.88
N MET A 423 2.87 -12.67 -37.75
CA MET A 423 1.96 -13.30 -36.80
C MET A 423 2.56 -13.28 -35.40
N VAL A 424 1.87 -12.65 -34.44
CA VAL A 424 2.29 -12.52 -33.04
C VAL A 424 1.30 -13.25 -32.15
N GLY A 425 1.83 -14.01 -31.19
CA GLY A 425 1.04 -14.73 -30.19
C GLY A 425 0.67 -13.85 -29.01
N PHE A 426 -0.60 -13.88 -28.62
CA PHE A 426 -1.13 -13.14 -27.49
C PHE A 426 -1.83 -14.06 -26.49
N PRO A 427 -1.66 -13.86 -25.17
CA PRO A 427 -2.50 -14.49 -24.17
C PRO A 427 -3.91 -13.89 -24.18
N ASP A 428 -4.89 -14.71 -23.90
CA ASP A 428 -6.28 -14.26 -23.74
C ASP A 428 -6.99 -15.02 -22.61
N PHE A 429 -8.28 -14.78 -22.42
CA PHE A 429 -9.08 -15.37 -21.33
C PHE A 429 -9.84 -16.65 -21.74
N THR A 430 -9.59 -17.22 -22.89
CA THR A 430 -10.37 -18.34 -23.43
C THR A 430 -10.18 -19.67 -22.71
N HIS A 431 -9.08 -19.82 -21.98
CA HIS A 431 -8.77 -21.07 -21.28
C HIS A 431 -8.31 -20.82 -19.89
N THR A 432 -9.22 -20.69 -19.00
CA THR A 432 -8.85 -20.51 -17.60
C THR A 432 -8.87 -21.83 -16.85
N TYR A 433 -9.95 -22.55 -16.91
CA TYR A 433 -10.16 -23.72 -16.11
C TYR A 433 -10.85 -24.84 -16.86
N ASP A 434 -10.41 -26.05 -16.58
CA ASP A 434 -11.14 -27.26 -16.83
C ASP A 434 -12.13 -27.53 -15.70
N LYS A 435 -12.59 -28.73 -15.58
CA LYS A 435 -13.47 -29.18 -14.51
C LYS A 435 -12.83 -28.91 -13.14
N LEU A 436 -13.60 -28.43 -12.20
CA LEU A 436 -13.17 -28.16 -10.81
C LEU A 436 -12.06 -27.12 -10.65
N GLY A 437 -11.87 -26.24 -11.62
CA GLY A 437 -10.89 -25.17 -11.52
C GLY A 437 -9.43 -25.60 -11.81
N GLU A 438 -9.24 -26.73 -12.47
CA GLU A 438 -7.91 -27.10 -12.97
C GLU A 438 -7.54 -26.24 -14.16
N THR A 439 -6.40 -25.55 -14.06
CA THR A 439 -5.86 -24.74 -15.14
C THR A 439 -5.24 -25.63 -16.20
N LYS A 440 -5.63 -25.45 -17.44
CA LYS A 440 -5.03 -26.19 -18.57
C LYS A 440 -3.77 -25.54 -19.12
N ASN A 441 -3.62 -24.23 -18.97
CA ASN A 441 -2.52 -23.48 -19.53
C ASN A 441 -1.50 -23.12 -18.46
N THR A 442 -0.25 -23.46 -18.69
CA THR A 442 0.89 -23.12 -17.86
C THR A 442 2.03 -22.60 -18.74
N GLY A 443 2.64 -21.50 -18.32
CA GLY A 443 3.79 -20.95 -19.06
C GLY A 443 3.44 -20.54 -20.51
N ASN A 444 4.22 -21.00 -21.47
CA ASN A 444 4.05 -20.66 -22.87
C ASN A 444 2.76 -21.21 -23.50
N GLU A 445 2.10 -22.16 -22.87
CA GLU A 445 0.79 -22.65 -23.31
C GLU A 445 -0.34 -21.64 -23.12
N ALA A 446 -0.04 -20.50 -22.50
CA ALA A 446 -1.00 -19.40 -22.30
C ALA A 446 -1.24 -18.56 -23.58
N ILE A 447 -0.52 -18.79 -24.67
CA ILE A 447 -0.75 -18.12 -25.94
C ILE A 447 -1.93 -18.79 -26.66
N ASN A 448 -3.03 -18.06 -26.76
CA ASN A 448 -4.29 -18.60 -27.31
C ASN A 448 -4.75 -17.91 -28.58
N SER A 449 -4.25 -16.70 -28.86
CA SER A 449 -4.61 -15.94 -30.06
C SER A 449 -3.35 -15.60 -30.84
N ILE A 450 -3.36 -15.88 -32.14
CA ILE A 450 -2.28 -15.54 -33.06
C ILE A 450 -2.80 -14.51 -34.06
N ARG A 451 -2.26 -13.30 -34.02
CA ARG A 451 -2.77 -12.14 -34.71
C ARG A 451 -1.69 -11.45 -35.53
N GLY A 452 -2.05 -10.97 -36.73
CA GLY A 452 -1.17 -10.16 -37.56
C GLY A 452 -0.86 -8.81 -36.88
N VAL A 453 0.42 -8.46 -36.83
CA VAL A 453 0.90 -7.18 -36.28
C VAL A 453 1.83 -6.54 -37.30
N PRO A 454 1.77 -5.21 -37.53
CA PRO A 454 2.72 -4.57 -38.44
C PRO A 454 4.10 -4.51 -37.77
N ALA A 455 5.12 -4.96 -38.46
CA ALA A 455 6.49 -5.00 -37.99
C ALA A 455 7.48 -4.52 -39.04
N ARG A 456 8.64 -4.07 -38.64
CA ARG A 456 9.73 -3.62 -39.50
C ARG A 456 11.04 -4.29 -39.11
N GLU A 457 11.89 -4.54 -40.10
CA GLU A 457 13.25 -5.04 -39.89
C GLU A 457 14.21 -3.86 -39.71
N VAL A 458 15.12 -3.96 -38.74
CA VAL A 458 16.19 -2.98 -38.53
C VAL A 458 17.52 -3.72 -38.33
N LYS A 459 18.62 -3.07 -38.72
CA LYS A 459 19.96 -3.56 -38.48
C LYS A 459 20.48 -3.02 -37.15
N THR A 460 20.83 -3.92 -36.25
CA THR A 460 21.52 -3.63 -34.99
C THR A 460 23.01 -4.01 -35.06
N LYS A 461 23.76 -3.77 -33.99
CA LYS A 461 25.17 -4.22 -33.86
C LYS A 461 25.30 -5.75 -33.99
N ASP A 462 24.30 -6.48 -33.44
CA ASP A 462 24.29 -7.93 -33.38
C ASP A 462 23.62 -8.62 -34.58
N GLY A 463 23.08 -7.87 -35.53
CA GLY A 463 22.42 -8.42 -36.70
C GLY A 463 21.12 -7.71 -37.07
N LYS A 464 20.25 -8.39 -37.79
CA LYS A 464 18.92 -7.87 -38.15
C LYS A 464 17.88 -8.40 -37.16
N VAL A 465 17.04 -7.52 -36.67
CA VAL A 465 15.93 -7.84 -35.78
C VAL A 465 14.62 -7.30 -36.34
N LEU A 466 13.53 -7.99 -36.05
CA LEU A 466 12.18 -7.48 -36.25
C LEU A 466 11.74 -6.68 -35.03
N PHE A 467 11.03 -5.59 -35.26
CA PHE A 467 10.42 -4.81 -34.19
C PHE A 467 9.02 -4.33 -34.58
N THR A 468 8.25 -4.03 -33.58
CA THR A 468 6.97 -3.32 -33.70
C THR A 468 6.87 -2.23 -32.63
N THR A 469 5.79 -1.46 -32.58
CA THR A 469 5.55 -0.50 -31.49
C THR A 469 4.71 -1.13 -30.38
N VAL A 470 4.83 -0.60 -29.15
CA VAL A 470 3.95 -1.00 -28.05
C VAL A 470 2.47 -0.78 -28.42
N PHE A 471 2.16 0.31 -29.14
CA PHE A 471 0.80 0.58 -29.62
C PHE A 471 0.27 -0.51 -30.53
N ASP A 472 1.06 -0.98 -31.49
CA ASP A 472 0.63 -2.04 -32.41
C ASP A 472 0.41 -3.38 -31.69
N LEU A 473 1.25 -3.69 -30.70
CA LEU A 473 1.03 -4.85 -29.82
C LEU A 473 -0.24 -4.70 -28.98
N MET A 474 -0.51 -3.51 -28.46
CA MET A 474 -1.73 -3.22 -27.72
C MET A 474 -2.99 -3.40 -28.58
N MET A 475 -2.97 -2.92 -29.82
CA MET A 475 -4.06 -3.16 -30.76
C MET A 475 -4.30 -4.66 -30.98
N GLY A 476 -3.23 -5.42 -31.15
CA GLY A 476 -3.29 -6.87 -31.27
C GLY A 476 -3.85 -7.53 -30.01
N GLN A 477 -3.35 -7.14 -28.85
CA GLN A 477 -3.79 -7.71 -27.55
C GLN A 477 -5.29 -7.51 -27.31
N TYR A 478 -5.80 -6.32 -27.58
CA TYR A 478 -7.23 -6.01 -27.39
C TYR A 478 -8.12 -6.38 -28.57
N GLY A 479 -7.60 -7.11 -29.56
CA GLY A 479 -8.41 -7.66 -30.63
C GLY A 479 -8.85 -6.64 -31.72
N VAL A 480 -8.15 -5.50 -31.85
CA VAL A 480 -8.45 -4.49 -32.88
C VAL A 480 -7.71 -4.83 -34.17
N GLY A 481 -8.41 -5.47 -35.12
CA GLY A 481 -7.80 -6.12 -36.29
C GLY A 481 -7.23 -5.17 -37.37
N ARG A 482 -7.82 -4.02 -37.57
CA ARG A 482 -7.36 -2.99 -38.51
C ARG A 482 -7.09 -3.51 -39.95
N GLY A 483 -7.79 -4.60 -40.32
CA GLY A 483 -7.62 -5.26 -41.63
C GLY A 483 -6.44 -6.26 -41.68
N LEU A 484 -5.80 -6.58 -40.56
CA LEU A 484 -4.75 -7.57 -40.47
C LEU A 484 -5.33 -8.99 -40.27
N SER A 485 -4.52 -10.01 -40.57
CA SER A 485 -4.91 -11.42 -40.53
C SER A 485 -4.85 -12.00 -39.09
N GLY A 486 -5.41 -13.19 -38.92
CA GLY A 486 -5.33 -13.95 -37.67
C GLY A 486 -6.59 -13.93 -36.83
N ASP A 487 -6.48 -14.25 -35.53
CA ASP A 487 -7.61 -14.49 -34.65
C ASP A 487 -8.21 -13.16 -34.11
N TYR A 488 -8.65 -12.32 -35.03
CA TYR A 488 -9.35 -11.08 -34.69
C TYR A 488 -10.86 -11.30 -34.67
N PRO A 489 -11.62 -10.64 -33.79
CA PRO A 489 -13.08 -10.68 -33.84
C PRO A 489 -13.63 -10.12 -35.14
N GLU A 490 -14.72 -10.68 -35.60
CA GLU A 490 -15.41 -10.18 -36.83
C GLU A 490 -16.07 -8.83 -36.56
N ASP A 491 -16.77 -8.69 -35.44
CA ASP A 491 -17.40 -7.46 -34.95
C ASP A 491 -17.63 -7.48 -33.43
N TYR A 492 -18.37 -6.49 -32.90
CA TYR A 492 -18.73 -6.40 -31.49
C TYR A 492 -19.69 -7.50 -31.00
N ASN A 493 -20.28 -8.29 -31.91
CA ASN A 493 -21.21 -9.37 -31.61
C ASN A 493 -20.53 -10.74 -31.52
N ASP A 494 -19.24 -10.80 -31.75
CA ASP A 494 -18.46 -12.02 -31.62
C ASP A 494 -18.37 -12.43 -30.16
N VAL A 495 -19.14 -13.47 -29.77
CA VAL A 495 -19.26 -13.94 -28.37
C VAL A 495 -18.08 -14.78 -27.94
N ASP A 496 -17.33 -15.32 -28.86
CA ASP A 496 -16.21 -16.23 -28.61
C ASP A 496 -14.87 -15.49 -28.57
N ALA A 497 -14.82 -14.26 -29.08
CA ALA A 497 -13.60 -13.47 -29.10
C ALA A 497 -13.47 -12.61 -27.83
N PRO A 498 -12.48 -12.86 -26.96
CA PRO A 498 -12.21 -12.05 -25.80
C PRO A 498 -12.07 -10.56 -26.14
N PHE A 499 -12.43 -9.72 -25.18
CA PHE A 499 -12.45 -8.26 -25.24
C PHE A 499 -13.62 -7.64 -26.03
N THR A 500 -14.40 -8.41 -26.80
CA THR A 500 -15.59 -7.83 -27.46
C THR A 500 -16.71 -7.51 -26.48
N PRO A 501 -17.60 -6.56 -26.81
CA PRO A 501 -18.79 -6.30 -26.02
C PRO A 501 -19.71 -7.50 -25.84
N ALA A 502 -19.79 -8.39 -26.83
CA ALA A 502 -20.61 -9.60 -26.74
C ALA A 502 -20.00 -10.67 -25.82
N TRP A 503 -18.70 -10.86 -25.86
CA TRP A 503 -17.99 -11.73 -24.95
C TRP A 503 -18.16 -11.27 -23.50
N GLN A 504 -17.95 -9.97 -23.21
CA GLN A 504 -18.10 -9.46 -21.84
C GLN A 504 -19.54 -9.61 -21.31
N GLU A 505 -20.55 -9.54 -22.18
CA GLU A 505 -21.96 -9.72 -21.78
C GLU A 505 -22.17 -11.11 -21.15
N GLN A 506 -21.53 -12.14 -21.63
CA GLN A 506 -21.58 -13.49 -21.05
C GLN A 506 -20.86 -13.55 -19.70
N GLU A 507 -19.71 -12.92 -19.61
CA GLU A 507 -18.88 -12.93 -18.40
C GLU A 507 -19.49 -12.08 -17.28
N THR A 508 -19.99 -10.90 -17.61
CA THR A 508 -20.40 -9.90 -16.63
C THR A 508 -21.90 -9.85 -16.35
N GLY A 509 -22.72 -10.28 -17.29
CA GLY A 509 -24.17 -10.08 -17.27
C GLY A 509 -24.61 -8.67 -17.69
N VAL A 510 -23.68 -7.79 -18.05
CA VAL A 510 -23.97 -6.44 -18.57
C VAL A 510 -24.19 -6.51 -20.07
N SER A 511 -25.29 -5.94 -20.60
CA SER A 511 -25.55 -5.98 -22.03
C SER A 511 -24.44 -5.29 -22.83
N ARG A 512 -24.14 -5.84 -24.00
CA ARG A 512 -23.15 -5.29 -24.93
C ARG A 512 -23.41 -3.83 -25.29
N ASP A 513 -24.69 -3.48 -25.51
CA ASP A 513 -25.09 -2.11 -25.83
C ASP A 513 -24.75 -1.13 -24.68
N LEU A 514 -24.90 -1.60 -23.43
CA LEU A 514 -24.59 -0.79 -22.26
C LEU A 514 -23.08 -0.61 -22.09
N ALA A 515 -22.29 -1.64 -22.33
CA ALA A 515 -20.82 -1.55 -22.31
C ALA A 515 -20.31 -0.59 -23.40
N ILE A 516 -20.81 -0.70 -24.63
CA ILE A 516 -20.49 0.21 -25.73
C ILE A 516 -20.88 1.66 -25.36
N ARG A 517 -22.07 1.84 -24.81
CA ARG A 517 -22.53 3.17 -24.36
C ARG A 517 -21.59 3.78 -23.34
N VAL A 518 -21.21 3.04 -22.28
CA VAL A 518 -20.32 3.55 -21.23
C VAL A 518 -18.94 3.89 -21.80
N ALA A 519 -18.39 3.04 -22.67
CA ALA A 519 -17.12 3.30 -23.34
C ALA A 519 -17.15 4.61 -24.16
N ARG A 520 -18.21 4.81 -24.95
CA ARG A 520 -18.39 6.03 -25.75
C ARG A 520 -18.61 7.26 -24.88
N GLU A 521 -19.50 7.20 -23.87
CA GLU A 521 -19.73 8.31 -22.95
C GLU A 521 -18.45 8.75 -22.22
N TRP A 522 -17.62 7.78 -21.82
CA TRP A 522 -16.32 8.05 -21.22
C TRP A 522 -15.37 8.76 -22.19
N ALA A 523 -15.21 8.20 -23.39
CA ALA A 523 -14.26 8.72 -24.37
C ALA A 523 -14.73 10.05 -24.98
N ASP A 524 -16.02 10.21 -25.32
CA ASP A 524 -16.57 11.47 -25.81
C ASP A 524 -16.40 12.60 -24.79
N ASN A 525 -16.67 12.32 -23.51
CA ASN A 525 -16.43 13.28 -22.45
C ASN A 525 -14.95 13.63 -22.32
N ALA A 526 -14.06 12.63 -22.33
CA ALA A 526 -12.61 12.85 -22.21
C ALA A 526 -12.08 13.68 -23.41
N GLU A 527 -12.52 13.41 -24.63
CA GLU A 527 -12.13 14.18 -25.82
C GLU A 527 -12.62 15.62 -25.75
N ALA A 528 -13.90 15.81 -25.41
CA ALA A 528 -14.53 17.14 -25.36
C ALA A 528 -13.94 18.03 -24.25
N THR A 529 -13.58 17.44 -23.12
CA THR A 529 -13.10 18.16 -21.93
C THR A 529 -11.60 18.14 -21.74
N LYS A 530 -10.87 17.50 -22.66
CA LYS A 530 -9.42 17.29 -22.55
C LYS A 530 -9.03 16.51 -21.29
N GLY A 531 -9.72 15.39 -21.07
CA GLY A 531 -9.35 14.40 -20.08
C GLY A 531 -10.10 14.43 -18.74
N LYS A 532 -11.27 15.08 -18.63
CA LYS A 532 -12.03 15.16 -17.37
C LYS A 532 -13.01 13.97 -17.14
N SER A 533 -12.61 12.78 -17.54
CA SER A 533 -13.28 11.54 -17.15
C SER A 533 -12.50 10.86 -16.03
N LEU A 534 -13.17 10.53 -14.92
CA LEU A 534 -12.54 10.14 -13.65
C LEU A 534 -13.09 8.81 -13.15
N PHE A 535 -12.18 7.88 -12.82
CA PHE A 535 -12.51 6.74 -12.00
C PHE A 535 -12.43 7.10 -10.51
N ILE A 536 -13.48 6.82 -9.77
CA ILE A 536 -13.45 6.80 -8.31
C ILE A 536 -13.55 5.36 -7.85
N THR A 537 -12.43 4.82 -7.47
CA THR A 537 -12.25 3.39 -7.26
C THR A 537 -12.01 3.06 -5.80
N GLY A 538 -12.56 1.94 -5.38
CA GLY A 538 -12.36 1.39 -4.06
C GLY A 538 -11.76 0.00 -4.07
N SER A 539 -11.17 -0.37 -2.94
CA SER A 539 -10.54 -1.67 -2.74
C SER A 539 -11.49 -2.88 -2.85
N GLY A 540 -12.79 -2.65 -2.98
CA GLY A 540 -13.79 -3.72 -3.14
C GLY A 540 -13.55 -4.61 -4.35
N ILE A 541 -13.00 -4.08 -5.43
CA ILE A 541 -12.65 -4.85 -6.64
C ILE A 541 -11.39 -5.69 -6.50
N LEU A 542 -10.57 -5.41 -5.49
CA LEU A 542 -9.28 -6.06 -5.28
C LEU A 542 -9.31 -7.13 -4.21
N HIS A 543 -9.95 -6.85 -3.07
CA HIS A 543 -9.85 -7.67 -1.88
C HIS A 543 -10.43 -9.06 -2.03
N TRP A 544 -11.48 -9.20 -2.83
CA TRP A 544 -12.33 -10.37 -2.79
C TRP A 544 -12.15 -11.30 -3.97
N TYR A 545 -11.48 -10.84 -5.04
CA TYR A 545 -11.43 -11.55 -6.31
C TYR A 545 -10.01 -11.80 -6.79
N HIS A 546 -9.82 -12.90 -7.50
CA HIS A 546 -8.62 -13.16 -8.26
C HIS A 546 -8.53 -12.17 -9.43
N GLY A 547 -7.31 -11.74 -9.77
CA GLY A 547 -7.13 -10.80 -10.86
C GLY A 547 -7.46 -9.34 -10.54
N GLY A 548 -7.71 -8.98 -9.28
CA GLY A 548 -7.93 -7.59 -8.87
C GLY A 548 -6.86 -6.61 -9.34
N PRO A 549 -5.55 -6.92 -9.28
CA PRO A 549 -4.50 -6.09 -9.86
C PRO A 549 -4.71 -5.80 -11.35
N LEU A 550 -5.17 -6.77 -12.14
CA LEU A 550 -5.46 -6.60 -13.55
C LEU A 550 -6.68 -5.72 -13.80
N THR A 551 -7.63 -5.68 -12.89
CA THR A 551 -8.77 -4.75 -12.94
C THR A 551 -8.30 -3.30 -12.78
N TYR A 552 -7.45 -3.03 -11.81
CA TYR A 552 -6.82 -1.70 -11.67
C TYR A 552 -5.99 -1.32 -12.89
N ARG A 553 -5.28 -2.30 -13.48
CA ARG A 553 -4.57 -2.06 -14.74
C ARG A 553 -5.53 -1.64 -15.86
N ALA A 554 -6.67 -2.30 -15.99
CA ALA A 554 -7.66 -1.96 -17.00
C ALA A 554 -8.25 -0.55 -16.78
N GLU A 555 -8.54 -0.15 -15.54
CA GLU A 555 -8.94 1.22 -15.23
C GLU A 555 -7.87 2.24 -15.65
N ALA A 556 -6.62 1.99 -15.28
CA ALA A 556 -5.51 2.85 -15.65
C ALA A 556 -5.34 2.94 -17.17
N VAL A 557 -5.38 1.82 -17.88
CA VAL A 557 -5.29 1.78 -19.35
C VAL A 557 -6.42 2.58 -20.00
N MET A 558 -7.67 2.39 -19.53
CA MET A 558 -8.82 3.13 -20.06
C MET A 558 -8.68 4.65 -19.84
N GLY A 559 -8.18 5.06 -18.69
CA GLY A 559 -7.89 6.47 -18.39
C GLY A 559 -6.75 7.04 -19.24
N ILE A 560 -5.68 6.27 -19.43
CA ILE A 560 -4.48 6.68 -20.18
C ILE A 560 -4.76 6.82 -21.67
N ILE A 561 -5.45 5.85 -22.31
CA ILE A 561 -5.74 5.92 -23.74
C ILE A 561 -6.71 7.05 -24.11
N CYS A 562 -7.44 7.57 -23.13
CA CYS A 562 -8.31 8.75 -23.31
C CYS A 562 -7.66 10.06 -22.81
N GLY A 563 -6.39 10.03 -22.41
CA GLY A 563 -5.67 11.21 -21.95
C GLY A 563 -6.19 11.81 -20.66
N CYS A 564 -6.73 10.98 -19.75
CA CYS A 564 -7.34 11.47 -18.51
C CYS A 564 -6.35 11.64 -17.36
N GLN A 565 -5.35 10.77 -17.25
CA GLN A 565 -4.39 10.79 -16.16
C GLN A 565 -3.53 12.06 -16.19
N GLY A 566 -3.34 12.69 -15.02
CA GLY A 566 -2.58 13.94 -14.87
C GLY A 566 -3.37 15.22 -15.13
N ASN A 567 -4.66 15.12 -15.45
CA ASN A 567 -5.56 16.27 -15.61
C ASN A 567 -6.44 16.45 -14.37
N ASN A 568 -6.65 17.68 -13.95
CA ASN A 568 -7.59 17.98 -12.86
C ASN A 568 -8.98 17.45 -13.19
N GLY A 569 -9.52 16.62 -12.33
CA GLY A 569 -10.82 16.00 -12.53
C GLY A 569 -10.82 14.80 -13.50
N GLY A 570 -9.63 14.26 -13.84
CA GLY A 570 -9.50 13.12 -14.72
C GLY A 570 -8.63 11.99 -14.17
N GLY A 571 -8.67 10.86 -14.83
CA GLY A 571 -7.82 9.71 -14.56
C GLY A 571 -8.34 8.80 -13.47
N PHE A 572 -7.48 8.44 -12.55
CA PHE A 572 -7.71 7.43 -11.54
C PHE A 572 -7.64 8.03 -10.13
N ALA A 573 -8.72 7.98 -9.39
CA ALA A 573 -8.79 8.38 -8.00
C ALA A 573 -9.06 7.16 -7.13
N HIS A 574 -7.99 6.53 -6.66
CA HIS A 574 -8.08 5.50 -5.63
C HIS A 574 -8.28 6.19 -4.28
N TYR A 575 -9.42 6.03 -3.67
CA TYR A 575 -9.88 6.87 -2.59
C TYR A 575 -9.42 6.42 -1.19
N VAL A 576 -8.37 5.64 -1.05
CA VAL A 576 -7.93 5.18 0.29
C VAL A 576 -7.63 6.38 1.20
N GLY A 577 -7.01 7.42 0.66
CA GLY A 577 -7.11 8.79 1.19
C GLY A 577 -6.36 9.10 2.47
N THR A 578 -5.54 8.19 3.01
CA THR A 578 -4.78 8.44 4.24
C THR A 578 -3.44 7.72 4.27
N GLU A 579 -2.96 7.29 3.13
CA GLU A 579 -1.76 6.48 3.00
C GLU A 579 -0.51 7.31 3.14
N LYS A 580 -0.51 8.47 2.51
CA LYS A 580 0.68 9.30 2.41
C LYS A 580 0.85 10.19 3.63
N ILE A 581 2.04 10.20 4.18
CA ILE A 581 2.47 11.22 5.12
C ILE A 581 2.80 12.46 4.31
N ARG A 582 1.92 13.43 4.32
CA ARG A 582 2.22 14.75 3.75
C ARG A 582 3.29 15.45 4.58
N ASN A 583 4.10 16.28 3.96
CA ASN A 583 5.24 16.93 4.62
C ASN A 583 6.14 15.92 5.35
N TYR A 584 6.33 14.76 4.78
CA TYR A 584 7.06 13.67 5.38
C TYR A 584 8.58 13.79 5.27
N ALA A 585 9.09 14.78 4.56
CA ALA A 585 10.53 15.02 4.53
C ALA A 585 11.12 15.02 5.95
N ALA A 586 10.46 15.66 6.93
CA ALA A 586 10.89 15.60 8.33
C ALA A 586 10.38 14.34 9.05
N VAL A 587 9.08 14.03 8.94
CA VAL A 587 8.45 12.95 9.70
C VAL A 587 8.86 11.57 9.19
N GLY A 588 8.99 11.41 7.87
CA GLY A 588 9.44 10.17 7.25
C GLY A 588 10.89 9.83 7.59
N PHE A 589 11.78 10.82 7.60
CA PHE A 589 13.17 10.63 8.03
C PHE A 589 13.26 10.22 9.49
N LEU A 590 12.51 10.88 10.37
CA LEU A 590 12.44 10.49 11.77
C LEU A 590 11.88 9.07 11.95
N ALA A 591 10.80 8.75 11.26
CA ALA A 591 10.17 7.44 11.30
C ALA A 591 11.11 6.34 10.82
N GLY A 592 11.72 6.54 9.66
CA GLY A 592 12.66 5.62 9.04
C GLY A 592 14.05 5.58 9.70
N ALA A 593 14.30 6.40 10.70
CA ALA A 593 15.63 6.57 11.31
C ALA A 593 16.75 6.94 10.30
N THR A 594 16.37 7.58 9.20
CA THR A 594 17.27 7.97 8.11
C THR A 594 18.13 9.20 8.42
N ASP A 595 17.86 9.86 9.54
CA ASP A 595 18.69 10.89 10.13
C ASP A 595 19.98 10.36 10.78
N TRP A 596 20.16 9.02 10.78
CA TRP A 596 21.34 8.36 11.28
C TRP A 596 22.39 8.14 10.19
N TYR A 597 23.63 7.98 10.60
CA TYR A 597 24.78 7.76 9.74
C TYR A 597 24.62 6.60 8.75
N ARG A 598 23.92 5.55 9.16
CA ARG A 598 23.61 4.39 8.31
C ARG A 598 22.10 4.25 8.17
N PRO A 599 21.62 3.91 6.99
CA PRO A 599 20.21 3.61 6.81
C PRO A 599 19.80 2.45 7.72
N PRO A 600 18.53 2.45 8.14
CA PRO A 600 17.98 1.35 8.93
C PRO A 600 18.04 0.06 8.13
N ARG A 601 18.19 -1.04 8.83
CA ARG A 601 18.01 -2.36 8.27
C ARG A 601 16.55 -2.52 7.85
N HIS A 602 16.25 -3.35 6.96
CA HIS A 602 14.92 -3.83 6.62
C HIS A 602 13.78 -2.85 6.85
N THR A 603 13.61 -1.98 5.98
CA THR A 603 12.40 -1.20 6.00
C THR A 603 11.51 -1.63 4.86
N ASN A 604 10.67 -2.60 5.08
CA ASN A 604 9.47 -2.82 4.31
C ASN A 604 8.40 -1.81 4.75
N SER A 605 8.87 -0.61 5.02
CA SER A 605 8.07 0.43 5.60
C SER A 605 7.46 1.28 4.52
N THR A 606 6.19 1.52 4.66
CA THR A 606 5.46 2.50 3.89
C THR A 606 6.05 3.92 3.98
N SER A 607 6.84 4.20 5.03
CA SER A 607 7.52 5.50 5.16
C SER A 607 8.46 5.81 4.02
N TRP A 608 9.18 4.82 3.51
CA TRP A 608 10.07 5.04 2.38
C TRP A 608 9.32 5.40 1.11
N GLN A 609 8.21 4.74 0.85
CA GLN A 609 7.32 5.10 -0.25
C GLN A 609 6.78 6.51 -0.07
N TYR A 610 6.40 6.87 1.14
CA TYR A 610 5.77 8.14 1.41
C TYR A 610 6.68 9.34 1.27
N PHE A 611 7.94 9.25 1.57
CA PHE A 611 8.78 10.40 1.45
C PHE A 611 9.52 10.55 0.11
N HIS A 612 9.25 9.66 -0.81
CA HIS A 612 9.84 9.77 -2.15
C HIS A 612 8.84 9.66 -3.29
N THR A 613 7.56 9.46 -3.00
CA THR A 613 6.54 9.41 -4.05
C THR A 613 5.91 10.76 -4.32
N ASP A 614 5.45 10.97 -5.54
CA ASP A 614 4.56 12.00 -6.04
C ASP A 614 4.78 13.46 -5.59
N GLN A 615 5.80 13.75 -4.88
CA GLN A 615 5.93 15.05 -4.27
C GLN A 615 6.65 16.04 -5.21
N TRP A 616 6.21 16.07 -6.45
CA TRP A 616 6.64 17.05 -7.44
C TRP A 616 6.59 18.50 -6.93
N ARG A 617 5.68 18.82 -6.01
CA ARG A 617 5.62 20.14 -5.34
C ARG A 617 6.83 20.45 -4.48
N TYR A 618 7.63 19.45 -4.17
CA TYR A 618 8.88 19.59 -3.42
C TYR A 618 10.11 19.43 -4.29
N ASP A 619 9.97 19.41 -5.59
CA ASP A 619 11.08 19.21 -6.53
C ASP A 619 12.21 20.24 -6.36
N GLY A 620 11.88 21.46 -6.01
CA GLY A 620 12.86 22.50 -5.71
C GLY A 620 13.37 22.51 -4.27
N MET A 621 12.90 21.59 -3.42
CA MET A 621 13.30 21.54 -2.02
C MET A 621 14.54 20.66 -1.84
N PRO A 622 15.66 21.18 -1.36
CA PRO A 622 16.83 20.37 -1.10
C PRO A 622 16.55 19.43 0.09
N LEU A 623 16.73 18.12 -0.10
CA LEU A 623 16.59 17.13 0.96
C LEU A 623 17.86 16.97 1.81
N THR A 624 19.01 17.40 1.27
CA THR A 624 20.31 17.30 1.95
C THR A 624 20.34 17.87 3.37
N PRO A 625 19.71 19.03 3.67
CA PRO A 625 19.70 19.56 5.04
C PRO A 625 18.94 18.70 6.05
N LEU A 626 18.12 17.73 5.58
CA LEU A 626 17.35 16.83 6.44
C LEU A 626 18.16 15.60 6.85
N TRP A 627 19.32 15.38 6.27
CA TRP A 627 20.22 14.29 6.61
C TRP A 627 21.07 14.63 7.82
N SER A 628 21.51 13.60 8.54
CA SER A 628 22.49 13.76 9.60
C SER A 628 23.77 14.42 9.05
N PRO A 629 24.37 15.39 9.75
CA PRO A 629 25.66 15.97 9.37
C PRO A 629 26.77 14.94 9.17
N ASP A 630 26.69 13.82 9.88
CA ASP A 630 27.64 12.72 9.79
C ASP A 630 27.34 11.71 8.67
N ALA A 631 26.26 11.89 7.94
CA ALA A 631 25.87 10.95 6.88
C ALA A 631 26.88 11.01 5.72
N LYS A 632 27.62 9.94 5.53
CA LYS A 632 28.60 9.78 4.45
C LYS A 632 28.02 9.25 3.15
N THR A 633 26.79 8.77 3.20
CA THR A 633 26.08 8.13 2.09
C THR A 633 25.10 9.05 1.39
N LEU A 634 25.27 10.36 1.54
CA LEU A 634 24.45 11.33 0.82
C LEU A 634 24.57 11.09 -0.68
N PRO A 635 23.45 11.15 -1.41
CA PRO A 635 23.50 11.11 -2.86
C PRO A 635 24.36 12.27 -3.35
N LYS A 636 25.36 11.98 -4.16
CA LYS A 636 26.25 12.99 -4.76
C LYS A 636 25.50 13.87 -5.76
N HIS A 637 24.41 13.36 -6.28
CA HIS A 637 23.62 13.94 -7.35
C HIS A 637 22.14 13.93 -7.00
N GLY A 638 21.45 15.00 -7.27
CA GLY A 638 20.01 15.12 -7.14
C GLY A 638 19.51 15.21 -5.70
N ASN A 639 18.60 16.14 -5.50
CA ASN A 639 17.83 16.26 -4.26
C ASN A 639 16.34 15.96 -4.49
N HIS A 640 16.02 15.42 -5.65
CA HIS A 640 14.64 15.09 -6.00
C HIS A 640 14.18 13.83 -5.25
N SER A 641 12.91 13.79 -4.87
CA SER A 641 12.34 12.64 -4.17
C SER A 641 12.49 11.34 -4.96
N ALA A 642 12.41 11.40 -6.29
CA ALA A 642 12.63 10.25 -7.15
C ALA A 642 14.08 9.71 -7.08
N ASP A 643 15.06 10.57 -6.93
CA ASP A 643 16.46 10.13 -6.76
C ASP A 643 16.66 9.40 -5.44
N ILE A 644 16.00 9.87 -4.38
CA ILE A 644 15.99 9.18 -3.08
C ILE A 644 15.29 7.83 -3.19
N ASN A 645 14.23 7.72 -3.96
CA ASN A 645 13.55 6.46 -4.20
C ASN A 645 14.48 5.43 -4.87
N HIS A 646 15.13 5.82 -5.96
CA HIS A 646 16.10 4.94 -6.63
C HIS A 646 17.26 4.54 -5.73
N LEU A 647 17.78 5.49 -4.97
CA LEU A 647 18.83 5.22 -4.00
C LEU A 647 18.35 4.21 -2.95
N ALA A 648 17.14 4.39 -2.44
CA ALA A 648 16.54 3.51 -1.44
C ALA A 648 16.40 2.08 -1.97
N VAL A 649 15.90 1.90 -3.20
CA VAL A 649 15.79 0.59 -3.83
C VAL A 649 17.17 -0.06 -4.03
N ARG A 650 18.12 0.68 -4.58
CA ARG A 650 19.49 0.18 -4.82
C ARG A 650 20.23 -0.21 -3.55
N ASN A 651 19.94 0.48 -2.45
CA ASN A 651 20.53 0.15 -1.15
C ASN A 651 19.72 -0.90 -0.38
N GLY A 652 18.67 -1.45 -0.96
CA GLY A 652 17.83 -2.44 -0.30
C GLY A 652 16.97 -1.89 0.83
N TRP A 653 16.71 -0.60 0.82
CA TRP A 653 15.83 0.02 1.82
C TRP A 653 14.35 -0.19 1.47
N LEU A 654 14.05 -0.54 0.23
CA LEU A 654 12.73 -0.84 -0.35
C LEU A 654 12.83 -1.98 -1.35
N PRO A 655 11.73 -2.66 -1.55
CA PRO A 655 10.64 -3.10 -0.66
C PRO A 655 10.92 -4.46 -0.06
N PHE A 656 12.09 -5.01 -0.32
CA PHE A 656 12.45 -6.39 -0.03
C PHE A 656 13.32 -6.50 1.22
N HIS A 657 13.06 -7.50 2.03
CA HIS A 657 13.84 -7.79 3.23
C HIS A 657 14.40 -9.21 3.28
N PRO A 658 15.55 -9.46 2.64
CA PRO A 658 16.19 -10.76 2.69
C PRO A 658 16.75 -11.05 4.10
N GLU A 659 16.57 -12.28 4.54
CA GLU A 659 17.12 -12.81 5.79
C GLU A 659 17.96 -14.05 5.48
N PHE A 660 18.99 -14.29 6.26
CA PHE A 660 19.79 -15.50 6.14
C PHE A 660 19.01 -16.74 6.60
N ASP A 661 19.11 -17.84 5.85
CA ASP A 661 18.57 -19.12 6.29
C ASP A 661 19.28 -19.61 7.55
N LYS A 662 18.57 -19.72 8.66
CA LYS A 662 19.01 -20.32 9.93
C LYS A 662 20.27 -19.71 10.55
N LYS A 663 20.66 -18.50 10.15
CA LYS A 663 21.86 -17.83 10.63
C LYS A 663 21.57 -16.46 11.20
N ASN A 664 22.20 -16.15 12.33
CA ASN A 664 22.20 -14.81 12.88
C ASN A 664 23.18 -13.93 12.08
N PRO A 665 22.76 -12.75 11.62
CA PRO A 665 23.62 -11.81 10.89
C PRO A 665 24.90 -11.41 11.65
N ILE A 666 24.87 -11.41 13.00
CA ILE A 666 26.04 -11.19 13.85
C ILE A 666 27.05 -12.32 13.67
N ASP A 667 26.58 -13.56 13.67
CA ASP A 667 27.45 -14.74 13.47
C ASP A 667 28.02 -14.77 12.05
N VAL A 668 27.23 -14.36 11.05
CA VAL A 668 27.73 -14.24 9.66
C VAL A 668 28.87 -13.24 9.55
N TYR A 669 28.79 -12.11 10.26
CA TYR A 669 29.87 -11.14 10.33
C TYR A 669 31.13 -11.77 10.94
N GLN A 670 30.97 -12.48 12.06
CA GLN A 670 32.11 -13.16 12.71
C GLN A 670 32.70 -14.26 11.85
N ASP A 671 31.88 -15.07 11.19
CA ASP A 671 32.31 -16.10 10.24
C ASP A 671 33.20 -15.51 9.12
N ALA A 672 32.83 -14.34 8.60
CA ALA A 672 33.60 -13.65 7.56
C ALA A 672 34.97 -13.15 8.10
N ILE A 673 35.00 -12.60 9.30
CA ILE A 673 36.25 -12.19 9.97
C ILE A 673 37.13 -13.39 10.22
N ASP A 674 36.61 -14.50 10.69
CA ASP A 674 37.36 -15.76 10.94
C ASP A 674 37.86 -16.38 9.62
N ALA A 675 37.18 -16.13 8.51
CA ALA A 675 37.62 -16.48 7.17
C ALA A 675 38.75 -15.56 6.63
N GLY A 676 39.09 -14.49 7.34
CA GLY A 676 40.19 -13.59 7.01
C GLY A 676 39.80 -12.27 6.36
N CYS A 677 38.51 -11.94 6.25
CA CYS A 677 38.04 -10.66 5.72
C CYS A 677 38.42 -9.51 6.67
N LYS A 678 38.88 -8.38 6.11
CA LYS A 678 39.46 -7.27 6.86
C LYS A 678 38.58 -6.02 6.87
N ASP A 679 37.71 -5.90 5.89
CA ASP A 679 36.86 -4.72 5.71
C ASP A 679 35.47 -5.13 5.19
N ASP A 680 34.56 -4.15 5.15
CA ASP A 680 33.16 -4.37 4.75
C ASP A 680 33.03 -4.83 3.27
N GLY A 681 33.96 -4.45 2.39
CA GLY A 681 34.00 -4.88 0.99
C GLY A 681 34.36 -6.36 0.85
N GLU A 682 35.44 -6.79 1.53
CA GLU A 682 35.85 -8.21 1.57
C GLU A 682 34.74 -9.08 2.19
N ILE A 683 34.04 -8.58 3.20
CA ILE A 683 32.90 -9.28 3.83
C ILE A 683 31.76 -9.44 2.83
N ALA A 684 31.41 -8.39 2.10
CA ALA A 684 30.35 -8.43 1.09
C ALA A 684 30.68 -9.44 -0.03
N GLU A 685 31.93 -9.43 -0.53
CA GLU A 685 32.39 -10.40 -1.54
C GLU A 685 32.35 -11.83 -1.00
N TRP A 686 32.80 -12.04 0.23
CA TRP A 686 32.79 -13.36 0.88
C TRP A 686 31.36 -13.87 1.03
N VAL A 687 30.43 -13.06 1.51
CA VAL A 687 29.02 -13.43 1.66
C VAL A 687 28.41 -13.76 0.29
N ALA A 688 28.60 -12.90 -0.71
CA ALA A 688 28.11 -13.16 -2.08
C ALA A 688 28.65 -14.49 -2.63
N LYS A 689 29.91 -14.79 -2.33
CA LYS A 689 30.51 -16.08 -2.72
C LYS A 689 29.85 -17.25 -1.98
N GLN A 690 29.53 -17.13 -0.69
CA GLN A 690 28.85 -18.19 0.05
C GLN A 690 27.48 -18.52 -0.58
N PHE A 691 26.72 -17.51 -1.04
CA PHE A 691 25.48 -17.72 -1.77
C PHE A 691 25.72 -18.41 -3.11
N LYS A 692 26.68 -17.93 -3.91
CA LYS A 692 27.03 -18.54 -5.20
C LYS A 692 27.50 -19.97 -5.07
N ASP A 693 28.23 -20.30 -4.01
CA ASP A 693 28.73 -21.63 -3.73
C ASP A 693 27.64 -22.56 -3.11
N GLY A 694 26.44 -22.08 -2.89
CA GLY A 694 25.34 -22.82 -2.25
C GLY A 694 25.59 -23.16 -0.78
N LYS A 695 26.44 -22.41 -0.08
CA LYS A 695 26.74 -22.57 1.35
C LYS A 695 25.89 -21.73 2.25
N MET A 696 25.26 -20.70 1.70
CA MET A 696 24.25 -19.84 2.34
C MET A 696 23.01 -19.78 1.45
N ASP A 697 21.85 -19.58 2.06
CA ASP A 697 20.58 -19.42 1.39
C ASP A 697 19.77 -18.34 2.09
N PHE A 698 18.64 -17.91 1.49
CA PHE A 698 17.69 -17.00 2.08
C PHE A 698 16.66 -17.76 2.90
N ALA A 699 16.21 -17.17 4.01
CA ALA A 699 15.22 -17.74 4.92
C ALA A 699 13.89 -18.11 4.22
N ILE A 700 13.57 -17.44 3.11
CA ILE A 700 12.36 -17.72 2.31
C ILE A 700 12.36 -19.12 1.71
N THR A 701 13.50 -19.77 1.56
CA THR A 701 13.58 -21.15 1.05
C THR A 701 13.11 -22.19 2.07
N ASP A 702 13.14 -21.84 3.37
CA ASP A 702 12.63 -22.70 4.46
C ASP A 702 11.93 -21.86 5.55
N PRO A 703 10.76 -21.26 5.23
CA PRO A 703 10.08 -20.33 6.15
C PRO A 703 9.53 -21.00 7.41
N ASP A 704 9.47 -22.34 7.44
CA ASP A 704 8.99 -23.11 8.57
C ASP A 704 10.09 -23.61 9.50
N ALA A 705 11.36 -23.39 9.14
CA ALA A 705 12.47 -23.64 10.04
C ALA A 705 12.38 -22.77 11.30
N LYS A 706 12.49 -23.35 12.49
CA LYS A 706 12.36 -22.63 13.77
C LYS A 706 13.31 -21.45 13.91
N ALA A 707 14.49 -21.55 13.33
CA ALA A 707 15.47 -20.47 13.32
C ALA A 707 15.06 -19.27 12.47
N ASN A 708 14.25 -19.49 11.43
CA ASN A 708 13.74 -18.44 10.52
C ASN A 708 12.42 -17.80 10.98
N HIS A 709 11.86 -18.29 12.09
CA HIS A 709 10.59 -17.73 12.59
C HIS A 709 10.76 -16.29 13.07
N PRO A 710 9.82 -15.38 12.77
CA PRO A 710 9.71 -14.11 13.49
C PRO A 710 9.49 -14.39 14.99
N LYS A 711 10.14 -13.63 15.87
CA LYS A 711 10.14 -13.92 17.29
C LYS A 711 9.36 -12.92 18.13
N VAL A 712 9.52 -11.64 17.82
CA VAL A 712 8.85 -10.54 18.53
C VAL A 712 8.03 -9.75 17.56
N LEU A 713 6.76 -9.48 17.90
CA LEU A 713 5.87 -8.62 17.13
C LEU A 713 5.27 -7.55 18.05
N THR A 714 5.50 -6.29 17.69
CA THR A 714 4.87 -5.14 18.33
C THR A 714 3.81 -4.54 17.41
N ILE A 715 2.56 -4.45 17.91
CA ILE A 715 1.42 -3.88 17.22
C ILE A 715 0.97 -2.63 17.95
N TRP A 716 0.83 -1.50 17.26
CA TRP A 716 0.25 -0.31 17.85
C TRP A 716 -0.68 0.39 16.87
N ARG A 717 -1.67 1.12 17.40
CA ARG A 717 -2.69 1.87 16.64
C ARG A 717 -3.60 1.02 15.76
N GLY A 718 -3.51 -0.29 15.77
CA GLY A 718 -4.27 -1.16 14.89
C GLY A 718 -4.64 -2.51 15.46
N ASN A 719 -5.59 -3.16 14.80
CA ASN A 719 -6.08 -4.50 15.12
C ASN A 719 -5.63 -5.51 14.06
N LEU A 720 -4.33 -5.77 13.97
CA LEU A 720 -3.72 -6.60 12.92
C LEU A 720 -4.44 -7.94 12.72
N PHE A 721 -4.63 -8.72 13.78
CA PHE A 721 -5.21 -10.06 13.69
C PHE A 721 -6.72 -10.06 13.48
N GLY A 722 -7.42 -8.98 13.81
CA GLY A 722 -8.87 -8.90 13.65
C GLY A 722 -9.33 -8.27 12.34
N THR A 723 -8.44 -7.57 11.64
CA THR A 723 -8.78 -6.80 10.44
C THR A 723 -7.98 -7.19 9.20
N SER A 724 -7.04 -8.13 9.33
CA SER A 724 -6.26 -8.60 8.17
C SER A 724 -7.14 -9.32 7.16
N THR A 725 -7.02 -8.91 5.91
CA THR A 725 -7.75 -9.55 4.81
C THR A 725 -7.18 -10.93 4.55
N ARG A 726 -7.99 -11.98 4.70
CA ARG A 726 -7.63 -13.39 4.48
C ARG A 726 -6.49 -13.95 5.33
N GLY A 727 -5.88 -13.13 6.22
CA GLY A 727 -4.71 -13.52 7.01
C GLY A 727 -5.03 -14.04 8.42
N GLN A 728 -6.29 -13.99 8.86
CA GLN A 728 -6.66 -14.30 10.25
C GLN A 728 -6.26 -15.72 10.65
N GLU A 729 -6.50 -16.69 9.79
CA GLU A 729 -6.20 -18.10 10.10
C GLU A 729 -4.70 -18.34 10.16
N TYR A 730 -3.93 -17.82 9.20
CA TYR A 730 -2.48 -17.88 9.25
C TYR A 730 -1.95 -17.23 10.53
N GLY A 731 -2.43 -16.02 10.85
CA GLY A 731 -2.04 -15.30 12.07
C GLY A 731 -2.33 -16.10 13.33
N GLN A 732 -3.53 -16.65 13.45
CA GLN A 732 -3.91 -17.42 14.65
C GLN A 732 -3.18 -18.77 14.75
N LYS A 733 -3.08 -19.49 13.65
CA LYS A 733 -2.51 -20.84 13.62
C LYS A 733 -0.98 -20.82 13.68
N TYR A 734 -0.36 -20.15 12.73
CA TYR A 734 1.10 -20.24 12.58
C TYR A 734 1.87 -19.20 13.37
N LEU A 735 1.40 -17.96 13.43
CA LEU A 735 2.10 -16.91 14.17
C LEU A 735 1.86 -17.02 15.69
N LEU A 736 0.61 -17.19 16.09
CA LEU A 736 0.22 -17.17 17.50
C LEU A 736 0.20 -18.55 18.14
N GLY A 737 0.02 -19.62 17.40
CA GLY A 737 -0.13 -20.98 17.91
C GLY A 737 -1.46 -21.23 18.63
N THR A 738 -2.54 -20.58 18.18
CA THR A 738 -3.88 -20.65 18.80
C THR A 738 -4.90 -21.42 17.95
N HIS A 739 -4.44 -22.43 17.23
CA HIS A 739 -5.26 -23.23 16.31
C HIS A 739 -6.37 -24.05 16.99
N ASP A 740 -6.40 -24.11 18.32
CA ASP A 740 -7.48 -24.72 19.08
C ASP A 740 -8.68 -23.77 19.27
N ASN A 741 -9.15 -23.18 18.18
CA ASN A 741 -10.39 -22.43 18.23
C ASN A 741 -11.58 -23.41 18.33
N VAL A 742 -12.05 -23.62 19.55
CA VAL A 742 -13.12 -24.56 19.90
C VAL A 742 -14.38 -24.29 19.06
N LEU A 743 -14.77 -23.02 18.92
CA LEU A 743 -15.97 -22.65 18.15
C LEU A 743 -15.86 -22.94 16.65
N GLY A 744 -14.68 -22.79 16.06
CA GLY A 744 -14.43 -23.12 14.66
C GLY A 744 -14.52 -24.62 14.41
N LYS A 745 -13.89 -25.43 15.25
CA LYS A 745 -13.93 -26.90 15.17
C LYS A 745 -15.34 -27.45 15.36
N GLU A 746 -16.09 -26.96 16.33
CA GLU A 746 -17.46 -27.43 16.61
C GLU A 746 -18.43 -27.06 15.49
N ARG A 747 -18.34 -25.88 14.91
CA ARG A 747 -19.23 -25.43 13.84
C ARG A 747 -18.90 -26.02 12.47
N SER A 748 -17.66 -26.32 12.19
CA SER A 748 -17.23 -26.86 10.90
C SER A 748 -17.21 -28.39 10.84
N LYS A 749 -17.40 -29.07 11.96
CA LYS A 749 -17.25 -30.52 12.10
C LYS A 749 -18.02 -31.34 11.05
N ASP A 750 -19.18 -30.85 10.65
CA ASP A 750 -20.06 -31.55 9.69
C ASP A 750 -20.22 -30.80 8.36
N MET A 751 -19.51 -29.64 8.18
CA MET A 751 -19.62 -28.80 7.00
C MET A 751 -18.44 -28.96 6.04
N ILE A 752 -17.31 -29.44 6.53
CA ILE A 752 -16.06 -29.52 5.77
C ILE A 752 -15.58 -30.98 5.86
N ASN A 753 -15.70 -31.70 4.75
CA ASN A 753 -15.31 -33.10 4.70
C ASN A 753 -13.79 -33.31 4.75
N GLU A 754 -13.02 -32.44 4.15
CA GLU A 754 -11.56 -32.45 4.23
C GLU A 754 -10.98 -31.04 4.08
N VAL A 755 -10.32 -30.53 5.11
CA VAL A 755 -9.34 -29.46 4.97
C VAL A 755 -8.01 -30.06 5.38
N LYS A 756 -7.18 -30.38 4.38
CA LYS A 756 -5.78 -30.73 4.64
C LYS A 756 -5.00 -29.43 4.78
N TRP A 757 -4.86 -29.01 6.00
CA TRP A 757 -3.94 -27.94 6.34
C TRP A 757 -2.53 -28.54 6.50
N HIS A 758 -1.53 -27.71 6.23
CA HIS A 758 -0.15 -28.03 6.56
C HIS A 758 -0.06 -28.52 8.00
N GLU A 759 0.88 -29.40 8.25
CA GLU A 759 1.11 -30.03 9.53
C GLU A 759 1.09 -29.02 10.69
N GLU A 760 0.56 -29.42 11.82
CA GLU A 760 0.42 -28.59 13.00
C GLU A 760 1.77 -27.99 13.39
N VAL A 761 1.85 -26.67 13.46
CA VAL A 761 2.95 -26.01 14.15
C VAL A 761 2.70 -26.20 15.64
N ASP A 762 3.45 -27.05 16.28
CA ASP A 762 3.30 -27.38 17.71
C ASP A 762 3.33 -26.15 18.64
N VAL A 763 4.04 -25.12 18.23
CA VAL A 763 4.22 -23.84 18.96
C VAL A 763 4.17 -22.71 17.93
N GLY A 764 3.37 -21.68 18.18
CA GLY A 764 3.31 -20.51 17.30
C GLY A 764 4.70 -19.89 17.08
N LYS A 765 4.91 -19.34 15.89
CA LYS A 765 6.22 -18.78 15.47
C LYS A 765 6.68 -17.63 16.38
N LEU A 766 5.74 -16.78 16.81
CA LEU A 766 6.03 -15.62 17.68
C LEU A 766 6.23 -16.03 19.12
N ASP A 767 7.35 -15.61 19.69
CA ASP A 767 7.66 -15.79 21.12
C ASP A 767 7.06 -14.68 21.97
N MET A 768 7.02 -13.44 21.48
CA MET A 768 6.43 -12.28 22.16
C MET A 768 5.50 -11.52 21.22
N VAL A 769 4.31 -11.20 21.69
CA VAL A 769 3.38 -10.30 21.02
C VAL A 769 3.03 -9.15 21.99
N VAL A 770 3.35 -7.93 21.58
CA VAL A 770 3.07 -6.69 22.32
C VAL A 770 1.98 -5.91 21.59
N SER A 771 0.97 -5.43 22.30
CA SER A 771 -0.05 -4.55 21.76
C SER A 771 -0.11 -3.25 22.59
N LEU A 772 0.21 -2.12 21.95
CA LEU A 772 -0.03 -0.79 22.51
C LEU A 772 -1.34 -0.26 21.90
N ASN A 773 -2.40 -0.24 22.70
CA ASN A 773 -3.73 0.04 22.17
C ASN A 773 -4.62 0.77 23.18
N LEU A 774 -5.59 1.50 22.66
CA LEU A 774 -6.63 2.15 23.45
C LEU A 774 -7.88 1.26 23.64
N ARG A 775 -7.90 0.06 23.06
CA ARG A 775 -8.97 -0.93 23.19
C ARG A 775 -8.42 -2.34 23.36
N MET A 776 -9.14 -3.16 24.13
CA MET A 776 -8.93 -4.61 24.15
C MET A 776 -9.60 -5.22 22.91
N ASP A 777 -9.01 -4.97 21.75
CA ASP A 777 -9.43 -5.56 20.49
C ASP A 777 -8.93 -7.02 20.32
N SER A 778 -9.13 -7.60 19.15
CA SER A 778 -8.70 -8.99 18.89
C SER A 778 -7.19 -9.14 19.06
N SER A 779 -6.39 -8.23 18.48
CA SER A 779 -4.94 -8.28 18.60
C SER A 779 -4.46 -8.14 20.03
N ALA A 780 -5.05 -7.22 20.81
CA ALA A 780 -4.75 -7.06 22.22
C ALA A 780 -5.12 -8.31 23.02
N ASN A 781 -6.24 -8.96 22.72
CA ASN A 781 -6.63 -10.20 23.37
C ASN A 781 -5.67 -11.37 23.11
N TYR A 782 -5.03 -11.39 21.93
CA TYR A 782 -4.02 -12.39 21.60
C TYR A 782 -2.60 -12.01 22.06
N ALA A 783 -2.34 -10.77 22.42
CA ALA A 783 -1.03 -10.32 22.85
C ALA A 783 -0.58 -10.98 24.18
N ASP A 784 0.73 -11.00 24.40
CA ASP A 784 1.34 -11.45 25.66
C ASP A 784 1.46 -10.29 26.65
N VAL A 785 1.68 -9.07 26.11
CA VAL A 785 1.71 -7.82 26.87
C VAL A 785 0.80 -6.81 26.18
N VAL A 786 -0.10 -6.19 26.95
CA VAL A 786 -0.94 -5.08 26.48
C VAL A 786 -0.57 -3.83 27.27
N LEU A 787 -0.22 -2.78 26.52
CA LEU A 787 0.14 -1.48 27.08
C LEU A 787 -1.02 -0.48 26.79
N PRO A 788 -1.42 0.33 27.80
CA PRO A 788 -2.50 1.29 27.65
C PRO A 788 -2.04 2.52 26.86
N ALA A 789 -2.65 2.77 25.72
CA ALA A 789 -2.41 3.96 24.90
C ALA A 789 -3.35 5.11 25.28
N ALA A 790 -2.85 6.34 25.14
CA ALA A 790 -3.64 7.54 25.21
C ALA A 790 -4.62 7.62 24.03
N HIS A 791 -5.83 8.13 24.31
CA HIS A 791 -6.81 8.45 23.29
C HIS A 791 -6.35 9.67 22.46
N TRP A 792 -6.92 9.85 21.27
CA TRP A 792 -6.60 10.98 20.40
C TRP A 792 -6.80 12.35 21.08
N TYR A 793 -7.81 12.48 21.94
CA TYR A 793 -8.09 13.70 22.71
C TYR A 793 -7.26 13.85 23.98
N GLU A 794 -6.28 12.96 24.20
CA GLU A 794 -5.41 12.96 25.38
C GLU A 794 -3.93 13.11 25.04
N LYS A 795 -3.59 13.40 23.77
CA LYS A 795 -2.20 13.50 23.32
C LYS A 795 -1.98 14.57 22.27
N HIS A 796 -0.74 15.00 22.14
CA HIS A 796 -0.29 15.78 21.00
C HIS A 796 0.05 14.86 19.86
N ASP A 797 -0.44 15.18 18.66
CA ASP A 797 -0.12 14.48 17.42
C ASP A 797 -0.49 15.34 16.20
N LEU A 798 -0.31 14.79 15.00
CA LEU A 798 -0.70 15.40 13.74
C LEU A 798 -1.43 14.37 12.88
N THR A 799 -2.41 14.81 12.12
CA THR A 799 -3.08 13.99 11.11
C THR A 799 -3.29 14.76 9.83
N CYS A 800 -3.27 14.05 8.72
CA CYS A 800 -3.64 14.55 7.41
C CYS A 800 -4.43 13.48 6.64
N SER A 801 -4.87 13.83 5.44
CA SER A 801 -5.51 12.96 4.48
C SER A 801 -5.02 13.32 3.10
N ASP A 802 -4.99 12.38 2.17
CA ASP A 802 -4.75 12.66 0.76
C ASP A 802 -5.96 13.31 0.09
N LEU A 803 -7.15 13.25 0.73
CA LEU A 803 -8.38 13.80 0.19
C LEU A 803 -8.54 15.30 0.40
N HIS A 804 -7.64 15.94 1.15
CA HIS A 804 -7.58 17.40 1.32
C HIS A 804 -6.16 17.87 1.68
N SER A 805 -5.90 19.15 1.53
CA SER A 805 -4.57 19.77 1.77
C SER A 805 -4.30 20.20 3.20
N PHE A 806 -5.16 19.89 4.16
CA PHE A 806 -5.06 20.39 5.53
C PHE A 806 -4.38 19.41 6.47
N PHE A 807 -3.56 19.97 7.38
CA PHE A 807 -3.03 19.29 8.54
C PHE A 807 -3.82 19.68 9.79
N HIS A 808 -4.18 18.71 10.61
CA HIS A 808 -4.87 18.94 11.87
C HIS A 808 -4.01 18.52 13.05
N PRO A 809 -3.73 19.44 14.00
CA PRO A 809 -3.08 19.07 15.25
C PRO A 809 -4.06 18.34 16.16
N PHE A 810 -3.54 17.39 16.91
CA PHE A 810 -4.19 16.91 18.12
C PHE A 810 -3.68 17.74 19.28
N ASN A 811 -4.60 18.37 19.99
CA ASN A 811 -4.34 19.03 21.24
C ASN A 811 -5.07 18.24 22.34
N PRO A 812 -4.41 17.90 23.44
CA PRO A 812 -5.05 17.17 24.51
C PRO A 812 -6.13 18.00 25.16
N ALA A 813 -7.32 17.43 25.31
CA ALA A 813 -8.42 18.01 26.07
C ALA A 813 -8.21 17.83 27.59
N HIS A 814 -7.53 16.77 27.97
CA HIS A 814 -7.01 16.51 29.32
C HIS A 814 -5.86 15.53 29.26
N ASP A 815 -5.15 15.35 30.35
CA ASP A 815 -4.07 14.37 30.46
C ASP A 815 -4.59 12.95 30.24
N PRO A 816 -3.73 12.02 29.78
CA PRO A 816 -4.10 10.62 29.60
C PRO A 816 -4.66 10.02 30.89
N ALA A 817 -5.82 9.38 30.77
CA ALA A 817 -6.48 8.78 31.90
C ALA A 817 -5.76 7.51 32.38
N TRP A 818 -5.81 7.24 33.66
CA TRP A 818 -5.18 6.10 34.35
C TRP A 818 -3.66 6.05 34.11
N GLU A 819 -3.14 4.90 33.70
CA GLU A 819 -1.72 4.71 33.39
C GLU A 819 -1.43 4.76 31.87
N ALA A 820 -2.35 5.29 31.08
CA ALA A 820 -2.15 5.42 29.63
C ALA A 820 -1.01 6.41 29.31
N LYS A 821 -0.27 6.13 28.26
CA LYS A 821 0.78 7.01 27.73
C LYS A 821 0.49 7.29 26.26
N SER A 822 0.92 8.45 25.78
CA SER A 822 1.01 8.65 24.32
C SER A 822 1.95 7.60 23.72
N ASP A 823 1.76 7.28 22.44
CA ASP A 823 2.64 6.32 21.77
C ASP A 823 4.11 6.78 21.84
N TRP A 824 4.35 8.08 21.69
CA TRP A 824 5.67 8.66 21.83
C TRP A 824 6.28 8.39 23.21
N GLU A 825 5.56 8.66 24.29
CA GLU A 825 6.03 8.41 25.65
C GLU A 825 6.21 6.92 25.95
N ALA A 826 5.33 6.09 25.40
CA ALA A 826 5.44 4.65 25.54
C ALA A 826 6.72 4.11 24.89
N PHE A 827 6.97 4.43 23.62
CA PHE A 827 8.17 3.98 22.92
C PHE A 827 9.46 4.62 23.49
N LYS A 828 9.41 5.88 23.91
CA LYS A 828 10.52 6.52 24.64
C LYS A 828 10.87 5.75 25.93
N PHE A 829 9.86 5.34 26.68
CA PHE A 829 10.06 4.57 27.90
C PHE A 829 10.62 3.17 27.60
N LEU A 830 10.05 2.46 26.62
CA LEU A 830 10.57 1.16 26.17
C LEU A 830 12.01 1.27 25.69
N GLY A 831 12.33 2.29 24.89
CA GLY A 831 13.68 2.54 24.38
C GLY A 831 14.69 2.81 25.50
N LYS A 832 14.28 3.53 26.53
CA LYS A 832 15.12 3.75 27.70
C LYS A 832 15.45 2.44 28.42
N VAL A 833 14.43 1.62 28.73
CA VAL A 833 14.62 0.35 29.42
C VAL A 833 15.45 -0.62 28.59
N PHE A 834 15.18 -0.69 27.27
CA PHE A 834 15.98 -1.49 26.34
C PHE A 834 17.45 -1.05 26.36
N SER A 835 17.73 0.25 26.22
CA SER A 835 19.09 0.78 26.16
C SER A 835 19.85 0.57 27.48
N GLU A 836 19.18 0.70 28.64
CA GLU A 836 19.80 0.44 29.94
C GLU A 836 20.16 -1.04 30.09
N MET A 837 19.24 -1.95 29.71
CA MET A 837 19.48 -3.40 29.77
C MET A 837 20.52 -3.84 28.74
N ALA A 838 20.51 -3.27 27.56
CA ALA A 838 21.43 -3.62 26.48
C ALA A 838 22.90 -3.41 26.87
N LYS A 839 23.23 -2.45 27.73
CA LYS A 839 24.60 -2.22 28.23
C LYS A 839 25.21 -3.43 28.90
N ASP A 840 24.39 -4.21 29.62
CA ASP A 840 24.85 -5.41 30.29
C ASP A 840 25.06 -6.59 29.36
N TYR A 841 24.30 -6.64 28.26
CA TYR A 841 24.30 -7.77 27.32
C TYR A 841 25.09 -7.51 26.02
N PHE A 842 25.33 -6.25 25.69
CA PHE A 842 26.16 -5.79 24.57
C PHE A 842 27.17 -4.74 25.09
N PRO A 843 28.20 -5.17 25.84
CA PRO A 843 29.14 -4.23 26.44
C PRO A 843 30.06 -3.50 25.46
N SER A 844 30.07 -3.98 24.21
CA SER A 844 30.81 -3.41 23.07
C SER A 844 29.91 -3.28 21.87
N PRO A 845 30.19 -2.38 20.92
CA PRO A 845 29.47 -2.31 19.66
C PRO A 845 29.49 -3.66 18.95
N VAL A 846 28.36 -4.12 18.50
CA VAL A 846 28.19 -5.36 17.74
C VAL A 846 28.04 -5.01 16.27
N LYS A 847 28.77 -5.70 15.42
CA LYS A 847 28.64 -5.62 13.96
C LYS A 847 27.86 -6.82 13.44
N GLU A 848 27.13 -6.59 12.37
CA GLU A 848 26.33 -7.59 11.69
C GLU A 848 26.37 -7.39 10.17
N VAL A 849 26.10 -8.42 9.43
CA VAL A 849 25.90 -8.32 7.98
C VAL A 849 24.44 -7.99 7.69
N VAL A 850 24.21 -6.92 6.98
CA VAL A 850 22.87 -6.57 6.49
C VAL A 850 22.77 -7.00 5.04
N LEU A 851 21.85 -7.90 4.73
CA LEU A 851 21.52 -8.25 3.37
C LEU A 851 20.75 -7.10 2.72
N THR A 852 21.21 -6.73 1.54
CA THR A 852 20.50 -5.78 0.68
C THR A 852 20.18 -6.47 -0.64
N PRO A 853 19.12 -6.10 -1.35
CA PRO A 853 18.91 -6.55 -2.72
C PRO A 853 20.13 -6.27 -3.58
N ASN A 854 20.26 -7.02 -4.66
CA ASN A 854 21.36 -6.86 -5.60
C ASN A 854 21.39 -5.42 -6.13
N TYR A 855 22.56 -4.98 -6.55
CA TYR A 855 22.79 -3.66 -7.11
C TYR A 855 21.91 -3.34 -8.33
N THR A 856 21.43 -4.38 -8.98
CA THR A 856 20.64 -4.37 -10.21
C THR A 856 19.12 -4.49 -9.95
N ASP A 857 18.68 -4.57 -8.70
CA ASP A 857 17.28 -4.79 -8.34
C ASP A 857 16.48 -3.48 -8.19
N CYS A 858 16.74 -2.48 -8.98
CA CYS A 858 15.81 -1.37 -9.06
C CYS A 858 14.58 -1.79 -9.89
N PRO A 859 13.41 -1.20 -9.67
CA PRO A 859 12.21 -1.53 -10.44
C PRO A 859 12.42 -1.47 -11.95
N ASP A 860 13.25 -0.56 -12.41
CA ASP A 860 13.55 -0.42 -13.83
C ASP A 860 14.42 -1.53 -14.39
N GLU A 861 15.37 -2.00 -13.60
CA GLU A 861 16.20 -3.16 -13.98
C GLU A 861 15.40 -4.45 -13.94
N MET A 862 14.51 -4.60 -12.95
CA MET A 862 13.60 -5.75 -12.86
C MET A 862 12.53 -5.75 -13.96
N ALA A 863 12.10 -4.58 -14.38
CA ALA A 863 11.12 -4.44 -15.47
C ALA A 863 11.73 -4.59 -16.86
N GLN A 864 13.06 -4.59 -16.99
CA GLN A 864 13.72 -4.86 -18.24
C GLN A 864 13.90 -6.37 -18.39
N PRO A 865 13.41 -6.98 -19.46
CA PRO A 865 13.83 -8.33 -19.80
C PRO A 865 15.33 -8.28 -20.04
N LEU A 866 16.06 -8.92 -19.16
CA LEU A 866 17.51 -8.96 -19.24
C LEU A 866 17.95 -9.91 -20.36
#